data_d016af62f3b59615c7aa5908039b5c5b
#
_entry.id   d016af62f3b59615c7aa5908039b5c5b
#
_cell.length_a   1.000
_cell.length_b   1.000
_cell.length_c   1.000
_cell.angle_alpha   90.00
_cell.angle_beta   90.00
_cell.angle_gamma   90.00
#
_symmetry.space_group_name_H-M   'P 1'
#
loop_
_entity.id
_entity.type
_entity.pdbx_description
1 polymer ?
#
loop_
_entity_poly.entity_id
_entity_poly.type
_entity_poly.pdbx_seq_one_letter_code
_entity_poly.pdbx_strand_id
1 'polypeptide(L)'
;MATADWNPLGDVYYRKCDLYAMEWSGLVDLAKHTVAVSTYGGPIALMKDESKTSRVVTNVKPVVSVYNAAGRLQSQMRWNSGNVITMGWSSTEELLCIQEDGVVLVYDMFLSFKRTFSMGQEAKDVKIIDAKVFPSFQGTGIAVITTSLRIFLVSNVDSPRIVRLAEVPGMNEAPSCWSIVVTDRQARALVASGSDLFLVDQGGQYQQMQADLSESAGPITEMAVSFNSKFLALCTQQGVLWIGSSDLQKKYCEFNTKSTVRPQQLLWCGNGAVVGLWDTLILVVGPDKDWIRYKMDCSVHLVQEEDGLRIIGNDTHDFLQKVPAVTEQIFKIGSMEPGAMLFEASKEFQKRNQKADEYVRMIKDKLDIAVNQCIQAAGNEIEPAKQRMLLRAASFGKCFLTDYRPEPFVNMCQMLRVLNQVRHHSVGIPLTYTQLEHLSMPVLIDRLVLRKLFGLAVRICQYLKVPDAEGRSRILAHWACFKVQQKNEDEEKLARAISQKLLDVPGVSFSEIASQALEYGRKQLAVKLLDYEARASEQVPLLLKMGQDQAALTKAIDSGDTDLVYTVLLHLRDKQSSSGDFFMMIRTMPIACSLYIQYCKQQNLKLVEDLYYQEDNSLEEGNCKILRSYTLEHIEERARLLEDATNCFHRCKNDFAVKQTEEQVKLMRIQRRLEDDSGRSYADLSLQATLHQLILERNSAWVERLRKDFKVPDKRFWILKINALAYGEDWVELERFSRSKKPPVGIEAFVNVCMKYGNRLEAMKYLSRVAPDQKVRCLVKVGMFKEAADAAIEAKNEDDFGYVLSRLGHADRQVADQIRAMRGQLGAKR
;
A
#
# COMPACT_ATOMS: atom_id res chain seq x y z
N MET A 1 12.52 -13.42 -52.43
CA MET A 1 13.59 -12.50 -51.98
C MET A 1 13.14 -11.78 -50.73
N ALA A 2 13.97 -11.48 -49.75
CA ALA A 2 13.54 -10.82 -48.49
C ALA A 2 13.08 -9.36 -48.69
N THR A 3 13.35 -8.79 -49.85
CA THR A 3 13.06 -7.41 -50.24
C THR A 3 11.95 -7.28 -51.29
N ALA A 4 11.23 -8.37 -51.59
CA ALA A 4 10.20 -8.36 -52.64
C ALA A 4 9.01 -7.40 -52.29
N ASP A 5 8.75 -7.26 -51.03
CA ASP A 5 7.64 -6.45 -50.52
C ASP A 5 8.04 -5.03 -50.07
N TRP A 6 9.28 -4.61 -50.40
CA TRP A 6 9.76 -3.26 -50.02
C TRP A 6 9.43 -2.27 -51.13
N ASN A 7 8.72 -1.21 -50.74
CA ASN A 7 8.38 -0.12 -51.63
C ASN A 7 9.23 1.13 -51.27
N PRO A 8 9.94 1.72 -52.25
CA PRO A 8 10.74 2.91 -52.00
C PRO A 8 9.86 4.15 -51.79
N LEU A 9 10.22 4.95 -50.79
CA LEU A 9 9.64 6.27 -50.50
C LEU A 9 10.80 7.23 -50.20
N GLY A 10 11.22 7.99 -51.20
CA GLY A 10 12.48 8.75 -51.16
C GLY A 10 13.69 7.82 -50.93
N ASP A 11 14.52 8.16 -49.97
CA ASP A 11 15.73 7.39 -49.63
C ASP A 11 15.45 6.22 -48.65
N VAL A 12 14.21 5.97 -48.27
CA VAL A 12 13.82 4.92 -47.32
C VAL A 12 12.83 3.93 -47.95
N TYR A 13 12.73 2.76 -47.34
CA TYR A 13 11.80 1.72 -47.79
C TYR A 13 10.67 1.54 -46.78
N TYR A 14 9.48 1.28 -47.27
CA TYR A 14 8.30 0.86 -46.51
C TYR A 14 7.94 -0.57 -46.88
N ARG A 15 7.52 -1.36 -45.91
CA ARG A 15 7.04 -2.72 -46.10
C ARG A 15 5.67 -2.90 -45.43
N LYS A 16 4.83 -3.69 -46.08
CA LYS A 16 3.56 -4.18 -45.56
C LYS A 16 3.74 -5.62 -45.11
N CYS A 17 3.53 -5.92 -43.86
CA CYS A 17 3.65 -7.24 -43.26
C CYS A 17 2.27 -7.77 -42.90
N ASP A 18 1.94 -8.99 -43.32
CA ASP A 18 0.70 -9.65 -42.91
C ASP A 18 0.83 -10.11 -41.46
N LEU A 19 -0.12 -9.71 -40.62
CA LEU A 19 -0.16 -10.13 -39.21
C LEU A 19 -1.11 -11.31 -39.03
N TYR A 20 -2.34 -11.17 -39.45
CA TYR A 20 -3.39 -12.18 -39.28
C TYR A 20 -4.32 -12.26 -40.47
N ALA A 21 -4.79 -13.46 -40.77
CA ALA A 21 -6.08 -13.66 -41.40
C ALA A 21 -7.16 -13.55 -40.33
N MET A 22 -8.16 -12.70 -40.56
CA MET A 22 -9.15 -12.38 -39.54
C MET A 22 -10.12 -13.54 -39.30
N GLU A 23 -10.30 -13.95 -38.01
CA GLU A 23 -11.28 -14.98 -37.62
C GLU A 23 -12.75 -14.55 -37.91
N TRP A 24 -13.01 -13.25 -38.04
CA TRP A 24 -14.35 -12.70 -38.37
C TRP A 24 -14.61 -12.59 -39.88
N SER A 25 -13.70 -13.07 -40.75
CA SER A 25 -13.87 -13.01 -42.20
C SER A 25 -15.21 -13.59 -42.64
N GLY A 26 -15.90 -12.86 -43.54
CA GLY A 26 -17.26 -13.20 -43.99
C GLY A 26 -18.38 -12.93 -43.01
N LEU A 27 -18.08 -12.50 -41.76
CA LEU A 27 -19.09 -12.21 -40.73
C LEU A 27 -19.23 -10.72 -40.46
N VAL A 28 -18.15 -9.97 -40.53
CA VAL A 28 -18.06 -8.55 -40.20
C VAL A 28 -17.77 -7.72 -41.45
N ASP A 29 -18.52 -6.66 -41.62
CA ASP A 29 -18.28 -5.65 -42.66
C ASP A 29 -17.96 -4.31 -41.97
N LEU A 30 -16.69 -3.92 -41.97
CA LEU A 30 -16.21 -2.73 -41.24
C LEU A 30 -16.90 -1.43 -41.77
N ALA A 31 -17.33 -1.39 -43.03
CA ALA A 31 -18.04 -0.24 -43.57
C ALA A 31 -19.33 0.08 -42.82
N LYS A 32 -19.96 -0.91 -42.19
CA LYS A 32 -21.26 -0.77 -41.47
C LYS A 32 -21.09 -0.60 -39.95
N HIS A 33 -19.85 -0.47 -39.49
CA HIS A 33 -19.58 -0.37 -38.07
C HIS A 33 -18.82 0.89 -37.71
N THR A 34 -19.05 1.39 -36.49
CA THR A 34 -18.14 2.28 -35.81
C THR A 34 -17.05 1.42 -35.18
N VAL A 35 -15.81 1.75 -35.47
CA VAL A 35 -14.63 0.95 -35.08
C VAL A 35 -13.80 1.75 -34.08
N ALA A 36 -13.41 1.13 -32.98
CA ALA A 36 -12.42 1.65 -32.05
C ALA A 36 -11.36 0.61 -31.77
N VAL A 37 -10.10 0.97 -31.92
CA VAL A 37 -8.97 0.05 -31.77
C VAL A 37 -7.97 0.61 -30.76
N SER A 38 -7.51 -0.24 -29.86
CA SER A 38 -6.47 0.12 -28.91
C SER A 38 -5.10 0.02 -29.58
N THR A 39 -4.20 0.95 -29.23
CA THR A 39 -2.80 0.94 -29.68
C THR A 39 -2.00 -0.24 -29.11
N TYR A 40 -0.79 -0.44 -29.65
CA TYR A 40 0.11 -1.52 -29.22
C TYR A 40 -0.54 -2.92 -29.31
N GLY A 41 -1.17 -3.20 -30.44
CA GLY A 41 -1.80 -4.51 -30.66
C GLY A 41 -3.00 -4.81 -29.77
N GLY A 42 -3.66 -3.80 -29.24
CA GLY A 42 -4.78 -3.95 -28.34
C GLY A 42 -6.08 -4.45 -28.98
N PRO A 43 -7.17 -4.58 -28.19
CA PRO A 43 -8.45 -5.08 -28.64
C PRO A 43 -9.14 -4.13 -29.62
N ILE A 44 -10.13 -4.70 -30.37
CA ILE A 44 -10.94 -4.02 -31.37
C ILE A 44 -12.38 -4.05 -30.89
N ALA A 45 -13.02 -2.87 -30.74
CA ALA A 45 -14.43 -2.74 -30.45
C ALA A 45 -15.20 -2.33 -31.71
N LEU A 46 -16.28 -3.01 -31.98
CA LEU A 46 -17.17 -2.77 -33.12
C LEU A 46 -18.58 -2.54 -32.61
N MET A 47 -19.22 -1.47 -33.09
CA MET A 47 -20.65 -1.20 -32.89
C MET A 47 -21.30 -0.95 -34.22
N LYS A 48 -22.40 -1.61 -34.50
CA LYS A 48 -23.15 -1.40 -35.74
C LYS A 48 -23.64 0.04 -35.81
N ASP A 49 -23.35 0.73 -36.91
CA ASP A 49 -23.74 2.10 -37.16
C ASP A 49 -25.04 2.13 -38.00
N GLU A 50 -26.11 2.57 -37.36
CA GLU A 50 -27.42 2.64 -38.02
C GLU A 50 -27.45 3.69 -39.13
N SER A 51 -26.63 4.74 -39.09
CA SER A 51 -26.54 5.78 -40.08
C SER A 51 -25.95 5.28 -41.41
N LYS A 52 -25.07 4.27 -41.32
CA LYS A 52 -24.39 3.64 -42.47
C LYS A 52 -25.15 2.45 -43.06
N THR A 53 -26.25 2.02 -42.43
CA THR A 53 -27.08 0.89 -42.91
C THR A 53 -28.32 1.44 -43.62
N SER A 54 -28.55 1.09 -44.86
CA SER A 54 -29.69 1.61 -45.64
C SER A 54 -31.05 1.28 -45.00
N ARG A 55 -31.85 2.31 -44.76
CA ARG A 55 -33.30 2.54 -44.66
C ARG A 55 -34.28 1.47 -44.13
N VAL A 56 -33.84 0.36 -43.59
CA VAL A 56 -34.77 -0.53 -42.82
C VAL A 56 -34.55 -0.21 -41.34
N VAL A 57 -35.46 0.59 -40.79
CA VAL A 57 -35.53 0.83 -39.32
C VAL A 57 -35.86 -0.51 -38.67
N THR A 58 -34.83 -1.27 -38.37
CA THR A 58 -35.02 -2.41 -37.48
C THR A 58 -34.91 -1.89 -36.05
N ASN A 59 -36.01 -2.05 -35.28
CA ASN A 59 -36.06 -1.77 -33.82
C ASN A 59 -35.11 -2.65 -33.02
N VAL A 60 -33.98 -3.05 -33.57
CA VAL A 60 -32.96 -3.91 -32.92
C VAL A 60 -31.93 -3.02 -32.31
N LYS A 61 -31.81 -3.05 -30.98
CA LYS A 61 -30.80 -2.31 -30.26
C LYS A 61 -29.40 -2.65 -30.77
N PRO A 62 -28.49 -1.65 -30.94
CA PRO A 62 -27.14 -1.90 -31.41
C PRO A 62 -26.38 -2.83 -30.47
N VAL A 63 -25.45 -3.59 -31.01
CA VAL A 63 -24.63 -4.56 -30.30
C VAL A 63 -23.20 -4.07 -30.35
N VAL A 64 -22.58 -3.98 -29.19
CA VAL A 64 -21.13 -3.76 -29.05
C VAL A 64 -20.44 -5.11 -28.95
N SER A 65 -19.46 -5.33 -29.78
CA SER A 65 -18.65 -6.56 -29.83
C SER A 65 -17.18 -6.21 -29.67
N VAL A 66 -16.47 -6.94 -28.83
CA VAL A 66 -15.02 -6.78 -28.63
C VAL A 66 -14.30 -8.00 -29.13
N TYR A 67 -13.27 -7.77 -29.93
CA TYR A 67 -12.43 -8.79 -30.55
C TYR A 67 -10.96 -8.57 -30.17
N ASN A 68 -10.14 -9.63 -30.20
CA ASN A 68 -8.70 -9.45 -30.18
C ASN A 68 -8.20 -8.98 -31.57
N ALA A 69 -6.91 -8.66 -31.70
CA ALA A 69 -6.38 -8.16 -32.96
C ALA A 69 -6.36 -9.20 -34.09
N ALA A 70 -6.59 -10.48 -33.85
CA ALA A 70 -6.77 -11.52 -34.84
C ALA A 70 -8.25 -11.74 -35.27
N GLY A 71 -9.17 -10.89 -34.81
CA GLY A 71 -10.60 -11.01 -35.15
C GLY A 71 -11.38 -12.04 -34.35
N ARG A 72 -10.80 -12.59 -33.26
CA ARG A 72 -11.47 -13.53 -32.39
C ARG A 72 -12.36 -12.81 -31.38
N LEU A 73 -13.65 -13.16 -31.34
CA LEU A 73 -14.63 -12.59 -30.42
C LEU A 73 -14.23 -12.89 -28.95
N GLN A 74 -14.16 -11.83 -28.15
CA GLN A 74 -13.92 -11.89 -26.71
C GLN A 74 -15.22 -11.74 -25.91
N SER A 75 -16.03 -10.75 -26.28
CA SER A 75 -17.28 -10.45 -25.61
C SER A 75 -18.25 -9.69 -26.51
N GLN A 76 -19.54 -9.76 -26.16
CA GLN A 76 -20.61 -9.10 -26.88
C GLN A 76 -21.70 -8.66 -25.92
N MET A 77 -22.22 -7.45 -26.12
CA MET A 77 -23.25 -6.87 -25.27
C MET A 77 -24.27 -6.08 -26.12
N ARG A 78 -25.56 -6.21 -25.80
CA ARG A 78 -26.60 -5.33 -26.35
C ARG A 78 -26.52 -3.98 -25.68
N TRP A 79 -26.43 -2.93 -26.47
CA TRP A 79 -26.35 -1.57 -25.96
C TRP A 79 -27.74 -1.07 -25.54
N ASN A 80 -27.88 -0.71 -24.27
CA ASN A 80 -29.14 -0.26 -23.67
C ASN A 80 -29.08 1.18 -23.14
N SER A 81 -27.96 1.87 -23.34
CA SER A 81 -27.73 3.23 -22.88
C SER A 81 -27.98 4.25 -24.01
N GLY A 82 -27.64 5.52 -23.78
CA GLY A 82 -27.82 6.60 -24.74
C GLY A 82 -27.05 6.43 -26.05
N ASN A 83 -27.22 7.36 -26.97
CA ASN A 83 -26.55 7.36 -28.26
C ASN A 83 -25.05 7.57 -28.09
N VAL A 84 -24.21 6.68 -28.67
CA VAL A 84 -22.75 6.74 -28.61
C VAL A 84 -22.22 7.55 -29.77
N ILE A 85 -21.51 8.63 -29.49
CA ILE A 85 -20.86 9.47 -30.49
C ILE A 85 -19.55 8.83 -30.94
N THR A 86 -18.72 8.45 -29.97
CA THR A 86 -17.38 7.89 -30.21
C THR A 86 -17.05 6.82 -29.19
N MET A 87 -16.35 5.80 -29.65
CA MET A 87 -15.70 4.81 -28.80
C MET A 87 -14.19 4.98 -28.88
N GLY A 88 -13.50 4.72 -27.77
CA GLY A 88 -12.04 4.70 -27.73
C GLY A 88 -11.53 3.76 -26.64
N TRP A 89 -10.23 3.57 -26.57
CA TRP A 89 -9.59 2.72 -25.60
C TRP A 89 -8.64 3.51 -24.71
N SER A 90 -8.63 3.18 -23.44
CA SER A 90 -7.61 3.71 -22.53
C SER A 90 -6.28 2.99 -22.70
N SER A 91 -5.21 3.56 -22.16
CA SER A 91 -3.88 2.90 -22.10
C SER A 91 -3.89 1.57 -21.35
N THR A 92 -4.86 1.39 -20.45
CA THR A 92 -5.10 0.16 -19.67
C THR A 92 -6.06 -0.83 -20.35
N GLU A 93 -6.36 -0.62 -21.65
CA GLU A 93 -7.31 -1.44 -22.41
C GLU A 93 -8.75 -1.46 -21.86
N GLU A 94 -9.22 -0.33 -21.29
CA GLU A 94 -10.62 -0.12 -20.96
C GLU A 94 -11.35 0.57 -22.10
N LEU A 95 -12.54 0.09 -22.45
CA LEU A 95 -13.37 0.67 -23.50
C LEU A 95 -14.14 1.87 -22.97
N LEU A 96 -13.93 3.01 -23.60
CA LEU A 96 -14.58 4.29 -23.32
C LEU A 96 -15.70 4.53 -24.33
N CYS A 97 -16.93 4.59 -23.87
CA CYS A 97 -18.11 4.92 -24.71
C CYS A 97 -18.59 6.31 -24.34
N ILE A 98 -18.41 7.27 -25.25
CA ILE A 98 -18.78 8.68 -25.06
C ILE A 98 -20.15 8.89 -25.68
N GLN A 99 -21.11 9.29 -24.86
CA GLN A 99 -22.49 9.48 -25.25
C GLN A 99 -22.79 10.94 -25.63
N GLU A 100 -23.84 11.15 -26.40
CA GLU A 100 -24.30 12.45 -26.85
C GLU A 100 -24.65 13.41 -25.69
N ASP A 101 -25.07 12.87 -24.55
CA ASP A 101 -25.37 13.61 -23.33
C ASP A 101 -24.16 13.94 -22.45
N GLY A 102 -22.96 13.72 -22.94
CA GLY A 102 -21.75 14.00 -22.21
C GLY A 102 -21.37 12.96 -21.12
N VAL A 103 -22.10 11.86 -21.05
CA VAL A 103 -21.77 10.76 -20.15
C VAL A 103 -20.74 9.85 -20.81
N VAL A 104 -19.70 9.51 -20.06
CA VAL A 104 -18.68 8.54 -20.47
C VAL A 104 -18.84 7.28 -19.65
N LEU A 105 -19.11 6.17 -20.32
CA LEU A 105 -19.22 4.85 -19.73
C LEU A 105 -17.92 4.08 -19.96
N VAL A 106 -17.37 3.49 -18.91
CA VAL A 106 -16.10 2.75 -18.93
C VAL A 106 -16.37 1.28 -18.68
N TYR A 107 -15.91 0.46 -19.60
CA TYR A 107 -16.05 -1.00 -19.56
C TYR A 107 -14.67 -1.66 -19.64
N ASP A 108 -14.52 -2.86 -19.08
CA ASP A 108 -13.37 -3.69 -19.38
C ASP A 108 -13.51 -4.33 -20.80
N MET A 109 -12.47 -5.03 -21.25
CA MET A 109 -12.49 -5.70 -22.56
C MET A 109 -13.53 -6.84 -22.66
N PHE A 110 -14.12 -7.29 -21.54
CA PHE A 110 -15.19 -8.26 -21.50
C PHE A 110 -16.58 -7.62 -21.39
N LEU A 111 -16.65 -6.28 -21.59
CA LEU A 111 -17.86 -5.47 -21.50
C LEU A 111 -18.53 -5.50 -20.12
N SER A 112 -17.75 -5.76 -19.06
CA SER A 112 -18.21 -5.57 -17.69
C SER A 112 -18.10 -4.09 -17.33
N PHE A 113 -19.20 -3.49 -16.87
CA PHE A 113 -19.22 -2.09 -16.46
C PHE A 113 -18.26 -1.85 -15.28
N LYS A 114 -17.45 -0.81 -15.38
CA LYS A 114 -16.51 -0.41 -14.33
C LYS A 114 -16.94 0.86 -13.61
N ARG A 115 -17.07 1.93 -14.36
CA ARG A 115 -17.39 3.25 -13.81
C ARG A 115 -18.02 4.15 -14.88
N THR A 116 -18.59 5.24 -14.44
CA THR A 116 -19.11 6.31 -15.30
C THR A 116 -18.68 7.67 -14.75
N PHE A 117 -18.52 8.63 -15.63
CA PHE A 117 -18.34 10.03 -15.27
C PHE A 117 -18.95 10.92 -16.36
N SER A 118 -19.15 12.21 -16.06
CA SER A 118 -19.72 13.19 -16.99
C SER A 118 -18.64 14.15 -17.46
N MET A 119 -18.78 14.67 -18.67
CA MET A 119 -17.95 15.77 -19.22
C MET A 119 -18.39 17.16 -18.76
N GLY A 120 -19.28 17.25 -17.78
CA GLY A 120 -19.79 18.48 -17.19
C GLY A 120 -21.28 18.71 -17.45
N GLN A 121 -21.88 19.52 -16.59
CA GLN A 121 -23.31 19.81 -16.70
C GLN A 121 -23.65 20.51 -18.03
N GLU A 122 -22.78 21.43 -18.46
CA GLU A 122 -22.96 22.14 -19.72
C GLU A 122 -22.94 21.21 -20.95
N ALA A 123 -22.02 20.25 -20.96
CA ALA A 123 -21.95 19.21 -22.01
C ALA A 123 -23.22 18.35 -22.04
N LYS A 124 -23.83 18.12 -20.87
CA LYS A 124 -25.07 17.37 -20.74
C LYS A 124 -26.29 18.16 -21.30
N ASP A 125 -26.36 19.45 -20.99
CA ASP A 125 -27.52 20.29 -21.37
C ASP A 125 -27.51 20.62 -22.86
N VAL A 126 -26.29 20.77 -23.43
CA VAL A 126 -26.14 21.30 -24.83
C VAL A 126 -25.88 20.17 -25.83
N LYS A 127 -25.53 18.97 -25.41
CA LYS A 127 -25.14 17.81 -26.22
C LYS A 127 -23.76 17.92 -26.90
N ILE A 128 -23.13 16.77 -27.15
CA ILE A 128 -21.84 16.63 -27.82
C ILE A 128 -22.03 16.38 -29.32
N ILE A 129 -21.21 17.05 -30.13
CA ILE A 129 -21.17 16.85 -31.60
C ILE A 129 -20.06 15.82 -31.93
N ASP A 130 -18.88 15.97 -31.35
CA ASP A 130 -17.70 15.12 -31.64
C ASP A 130 -16.83 14.95 -30.40
N ALA A 131 -16.10 13.83 -30.33
CA ALA A 131 -15.25 13.51 -29.24
C ALA A 131 -13.98 12.80 -29.72
N LYS A 132 -12.86 13.06 -29.05
CA LYS A 132 -11.56 12.41 -29.30
C LYS A 132 -10.96 11.86 -28.04
N VAL A 133 -10.50 10.63 -28.12
CA VAL A 133 -9.67 9.98 -27.09
C VAL A 133 -8.22 10.12 -27.51
N PHE A 134 -7.38 10.57 -26.62
CA PHE A 134 -5.97 10.85 -26.93
C PHE A 134 -5.04 10.37 -25.79
N PRO A 135 -3.78 10.00 -26.10
CA PRO A 135 -2.78 9.73 -25.09
C PRO A 135 -2.36 11.05 -24.41
N SER A 136 -2.42 11.07 -23.09
CA SER A 136 -1.96 12.17 -22.26
C SER A 136 -0.73 11.77 -21.44
N PHE A 137 0.01 12.73 -20.94
CA PHE A 137 1.14 12.47 -20.04
C PHE A 137 0.71 11.75 -18.75
N GLN A 138 -0.53 11.96 -18.31
CA GLN A 138 -1.09 11.34 -17.09
C GLN A 138 -1.87 10.04 -17.36
N GLY A 139 -1.89 9.55 -18.60
CA GLY A 139 -2.65 8.37 -19.01
C GLY A 139 -3.46 8.63 -20.26
N THR A 140 -4.76 8.38 -20.22
CA THR A 140 -5.67 8.62 -21.35
C THR A 140 -6.56 9.82 -21.08
N GLY A 141 -6.63 10.73 -22.03
CA GLY A 141 -7.51 11.89 -22.00
C GLY A 141 -8.69 11.77 -22.98
N ILE A 142 -9.72 12.55 -22.72
CA ILE A 142 -10.89 12.72 -23.59
C ILE A 142 -11.10 14.21 -23.82
N ALA A 143 -11.34 14.59 -25.05
CA ALA A 143 -11.79 15.91 -25.41
C ALA A 143 -13.11 15.84 -26.18
N VAL A 144 -14.03 16.76 -25.91
CA VAL A 144 -15.35 16.82 -26.54
C VAL A 144 -15.64 18.22 -27.02
N ILE A 145 -16.38 18.32 -28.14
CA ILE A 145 -16.96 19.56 -28.64
C ILE A 145 -18.47 19.48 -28.51
N THR A 146 -19.07 20.51 -27.94
CA THR A 146 -20.52 20.61 -27.77
C THR A 146 -21.18 21.34 -28.96
N THR A 147 -22.52 21.27 -29.07
CA THR A 147 -23.30 22.03 -30.08
C THR A 147 -23.17 23.54 -29.90
N SER A 148 -22.77 24.02 -28.73
CA SER A 148 -22.38 25.41 -28.51
C SER A 148 -20.93 25.73 -28.90
N LEU A 149 -20.26 24.84 -29.61
CA LEU A 149 -18.88 24.95 -30.08
C LEU A 149 -17.84 25.13 -28.96
N ARG A 150 -18.17 24.72 -27.76
CA ARG A 150 -17.25 24.73 -26.58
C ARG A 150 -16.52 23.42 -26.47
N ILE A 151 -15.24 23.51 -26.08
CA ILE A 151 -14.37 22.36 -25.93
C ILE A 151 -14.15 22.07 -24.44
N PHE A 152 -14.44 20.86 -24.04
CA PHE A 152 -14.14 20.34 -22.71
C PHE A 152 -13.09 19.23 -22.80
N LEU A 153 -12.19 19.24 -21.86
CA LEU A 153 -11.05 18.32 -21.84
C LEU A 153 -10.91 17.66 -20.46
N VAL A 154 -10.67 16.37 -20.47
CA VAL A 154 -10.27 15.57 -19.32
C VAL A 154 -8.92 14.96 -19.65
N SER A 155 -7.87 15.28 -18.89
CA SER A 155 -6.51 14.79 -19.15
C SER A 155 -6.26 13.39 -18.63
N ASN A 156 -7.05 12.90 -17.65
CA ASN A 156 -6.93 11.55 -17.11
C ASN A 156 -8.31 10.96 -16.81
N VAL A 157 -8.63 9.85 -17.46
CA VAL A 157 -9.88 9.12 -17.30
C VAL A 157 -10.00 8.45 -15.93
N ASP A 158 -8.90 8.10 -15.28
CA ASP A 158 -8.89 7.45 -13.96
C ASP A 158 -9.19 8.43 -12.82
N SER A 159 -8.84 9.71 -13.01
CA SER A 159 -9.16 10.81 -12.11
C SER A 159 -9.70 11.99 -12.90
N PRO A 160 -10.97 11.92 -13.38
CA PRO A 160 -11.50 12.90 -14.33
C PRO A 160 -11.63 14.27 -13.68
N ARG A 161 -10.88 15.23 -14.21
CA ARG A 161 -11.01 16.66 -13.92
C ARG A 161 -11.37 17.36 -15.22
N ILE A 162 -12.54 17.96 -15.25
CA ILE A 162 -13.06 18.64 -16.43
C ILE A 162 -12.44 20.03 -16.50
N VAL A 163 -11.80 20.33 -17.61
CA VAL A 163 -11.25 21.65 -17.93
C VAL A 163 -11.98 22.17 -19.17
N ARG A 164 -12.53 23.37 -19.07
CA ARG A 164 -13.07 24.09 -20.24
C ARG A 164 -11.94 24.85 -20.90
N LEU A 165 -11.76 24.65 -22.18
CA LEU A 165 -10.79 25.41 -22.97
C LEU A 165 -11.37 26.79 -23.37
N ALA A 166 -10.49 27.68 -23.85
CA ALA A 166 -10.88 28.98 -24.35
C ALA A 166 -11.86 28.87 -25.53
N GLU A 167 -12.70 29.86 -25.72
CA GLU A 167 -13.57 29.94 -26.87
C GLU A 167 -12.77 30.43 -28.07
N VAL A 168 -12.99 29.81 -29.24
CA VAL A 168 -12.37 30.24 -30.50
C VAL A 168 -13.16 31.42 -31.05
N PRO A 169 -12.55 32.59 -31.25
CA PRO A 169 -13.25 33.75 -31.74
C PRO A 169 -13.72 33.56 -33.19
N GLY A 170 -14.95 34.01 -33.48
CA GLY A 170 -15.50 33.96 -34.84
C GLY A 170 -16.01 32.59 -35.33
N MET A 171 -15.98 31.57 -34.47
CA MET A 171 -16.47 30.23 -34.80
C MET A 171 -18.01 30.18 -34.63
N ASN A 172 -18.73 30.33 -35.72
CA ASN A 172 -20.19 30.27 -35.76
C ASN A 172 -20.73 28.92 -36.25
N GLU A 173 -19.86 28.09 -36.81
CA GLU A 173 -20.16 26.75 -37.33
C GLU A 173 -19.20 25.73 -36.74
N ALA A 174 -19.59 24.46 -36.78
CA ALA A 174 -18.71 23.38 -36.35
C ALA A 174 -17.35 23.44 -37.08
N PRO A 175 -16.23 23.21 -36.38
CA PRO A 175 -14.91 23.23 -37.00
C PRO A 175 -14.83 22.22 -38.13
N SER A 176 -14.15 22.58 -39.22
CA SER A 176 -13.95 21.68 -40.35
C SER A 176 -13.19 20.40 -39.95
N CYS A 177 -12.22 20.54 -39.08
CA CYS A 177 -11.52 19.46 -38.38
C CYS A 177 -10.86 20.00 -37.12
N TRP A 178 -10.51 19.10 -36.19
CA TRP A 178 -9.78 19.44 -35.00
C TRP A 178 -8.97 18.23 -34.48
N SER A 179 -7.96 18.48 -33.68
CA SER A 179 -7.16 17.43 -33.05
C SER A 179 -6.57 17.91 -31.73
N ILE A 180 -6.05 16.97 -30.94
CA ILE A 180 -5.35 17.30 -29.69
C ILE A 180 -3.85 17.13 -29.89
N VAL A 181 -3.10 18.15 -29.50
CA VAL A 181 -1.63 18.17 -29.50
C VAL A 181 -1.16 18.13 -28.05
N VAL A 182 -0.33 17.16 -27.71
CA VAL A 182 0.21 17.01 -26.37
C VAL A 182 1.69 17.40 -26.41
N THR A 183 2.01 18.59 -25.95
CA THR A 183 3.38 19.12 -25.87
C THR A 183 3.62 19.70 -24.47
N ASP A 184 4.85 19.65 -23.99
CA ASP A 184 5.25 20.21 -22.69
C ASP A 184 4.37 19.75 -21.51
N ARG A 185 3.92 18.50 -21.54
CA ARG A 185 2.99 17.88 -20.56
C ARG A 185 1.59 18.53 -20.51
N GLN A 186 1.26 19.32 -21.50
CA GLN A 186 -0.06 19.96 -21.63
C GLN A 186 -0.77 19.48 -22.90
N ALA A 187 -2.05 19.20 -22.76
CA ALA A 187 -2.92 18.89 -23.90
C ALA A 187 -3.58 20.18 -24.36
N ARG A 188 -3.45 20.50 -25.64
CA ARG A 188 -4.03 21.68 -26.30
C ARG A 188 -4.89 21.22 -27.47
N ALA A 189 -5.98 21.92 -27.72
CA ALA A 189 -6.79 21.63 -28.90
C ALA A 189 -6.34 22.49 -30.08
N LEU A 190 -6.06 21.85 -31.20
CA LEU A 190 -5.85 22.52 -32.50
C LEU A 190 -7.14 22.42 -33.27
N VAL A 191 -7.69 23.57 -33.64
CA VAL A 191 -9.02 23.69 -34.27
C VAL A 191 -8.86 24.42 -35.60
N ALA A 192 -9.42 23.87 -36.67
CA ALA A 192 -9.45 24.52 -38.00
C ALA A 192 -10.83 25.15 -38.26
N SER A 193 -10.85 26.39 -38.62
CA SER A 193 -12.02 27.14 -39.11
C SER A 193 -11.72 27.74 -40.49
N GLY A 194 -12.16 27.06 -41.52
CA GLY A 194 -11.81 27.42 -42.93
C GLY A 194 -10.30 27.20 -43.18
N SER A 195 -9.57 28.27 -43.46
CA SER A 195 -8.10 28.26 -43.62
C SER A 195 -7.32 28.58 -42.34
N ASP A 196 -8.02 29.07 -41.32
CA ASP A 196 -7.38 29.48 -40.07
C ASP A 196 -7.24 28.34 -39.07
N LEU A 197 -6.14 28.34 -38.32
CA LEU A 197 -5.85 27.38 -37.28
C LEU A 197 -5.79 28.11 -35.94
N PHE A 198 -6.41 27.53 -34.93
CA PHE A 198 -6.40 28.02 -33.56
C PHE A 198 -5.88 26.98 -32.62
N LEU A 199 -4.81 27.30 -31.91
CA LEU A 199 -4.31 26.50 -30.80
C LEU A 199 -4.90 27.03 -29.51
N VAL A 200 -5.67 26.21 -28.82
CA VAL A 200 -6.45 26.56 -27.63
C VAL A 200 -5.88 25.80 -26.42
N ASP A 201 -5.57 26.53 -25.38
CA ASP A 201 -4.95 25.94 -24.19
C ASP A 201 -5.91 25.87 -22.97
N GLN A 202 -5.41 25.24 -21.89
CA GLN A 202 -6.11 25.12 -20.61
C GLN A 202 -6.10 26.42 -19.80
N GLY A 203 -5.24 27.36 -20.13
CA GLY A 203 -5.09 28.68 -19.44
C GLY A 203 -6.10 29.73 -19.89
N GLY A 204 -7.07 29.37 -20.72
CA GLY A 204 -8.07 30.30 -21.28
C GLY A 204 -7.51 31.21 -22.39
N GLN A 205 -6.37 30.86 -22.97
CA GLN A 205 -5.75 31.58 -24.08
C GLN A 205 -5.91 30.80 -25.37
N TYR A 206 -5.99 31.54 -26.47
CA TYR A 206 -5.93 30.97 -27.82
C TYR A 206 -4.81 31.67 -28.59
N GLN A 207 -4.21 30.94 -29.50
CA GLN A 207 -3.22 31.46 -30.43
C GLN A 207 -3.66 31.14 -31.84
N GLN A 208 -3.87 32.19 -32.65
CA GLN A 208 -4.09 32.00 -34.08
C GLN A 208 -2.75 31.63 -34.73
N MET A 209 -2.76 30.59 -35.50
CA MET A 209 -1.60 30.03 -36.19
C MET A 209 -1.87 30.03 -37.69
N GLN A 210 -0.86 30.23 -38.47
CA GLN A 210 -0.99 30.17 -39.96
C GLN A 210 -0.04 29.09 -40.47
N ALA A 211 -0.59 28.14 -41.21
CA ALA A 211 0.23 27.21 -41.98
C ALA A 211 0.66 27.91 -43.27
N ASP A 212 1.93 27.69 -43.67
CA ASP A 212 2.46 28.15 -44.94
C ASP A 212 1.87 27.27 -46.05
N LEU A 213 0.60 27.55 -46.44
CA LEU A 213 -0.15 26.90 -47.49
C LEU A 213 -0.08 27.73 -48.77
N SER A 214 -0.10 27.06 -49.92
CA SER A 214 -0.22 27.75 -51.22
C SER A 214 -1.59 28.47 -51.34
N GLU A 215 -1.65 29.63 -51.98
CA GLU A 215 -2.89 30.42 -52.16
C GLU A 215 -4.03 29.62 -52.80
N SER A 216 -3.72 28.58 -53.55
CA SER A 216 -4.66 27.68 -54.20
C SER A 216 -5.14 26.53 -53.34
N ALA A 217 -4.68 26.39 -52.07
CA ALA A 217 -4.94 25.19 -51.27
C ALA A 217 -6.41 25.13 -50.77
N GLY A 218 -7.07 26.28 -50.57
CA GLY A 218 -8.43 26.32 -50.01
C GLY A 218 -8.53 25.95 -48.52
N PRO A 219 -9.75 25.80 -47.99
CA PRO A 219 -9.97 25.50 -46.56
C PRO A 219 -9.44 24.12 -46.16
N ILE A 220 -9.05 24.01 -44.91
CA ILE A 220 -8.55 22.77 -44.28
C ILE A 220 -9.75 21.87 -43.98
N THR A 221 -9.71 20.62 -44.44
CA THR A 221 -10.78 19.63 -44.29
C THR A 221 -10.45 18.51 -43.31
N GLU A 222 -9.19 18.16 -43.13
CA GLU A 222 -8.76 17.09 -42.20
C GLU A 222 -7.36 17.41 -41.66
N MET A 223 -7.09 16.95 -40.46
CA MET A 223 -5.77 17.07 -39.84
C MET A 223 -5.36 15.82 -39.07
N ALA A 224 -4.07 15.55 -39.00
CA ALA A 224 -3.50 14.44 -38.28
C ALA A 224 -2.23 14.85 -37.55
N VAL A 225 -2.14 14.52 -36.26
CA VAL A 225 -0.96 14.73 -35.43
C VAL A 225 -0.19 13.43 -35.32
N SER A 226 1.13 13.48 -35.43
CA SER A 226 1.99 12.31 -35.29
C SER A 226 1.94 11.71 -33.88
N PHE A 227 2.33 10.45 -33.72
CA PHE A 227 2.30 9.74 -32.47
C PHE A 227 3.08 10.48 -31.34
N ASN A 228 4.20 11.11 -31.69
CA ASN A 228 5.02 11.90 -30.76
C ASN A 228 4.58 13.35 -30.62
N SER A 229 3.46 13.75 -31.24
CA SER A 229 2.92 15.13 -31.26
C SER A 229 3.85 16.21 -31.83
N LYS A 230 4.95 15.83 -32.52
CA LYS A 230 5.91 16.79 -33.09
C LYS A 230 5.60 17.19 -34.52
N PHE A 231 4.84 16.39 -35.24
CA PHE A 231 4.55 16.59 -36.66
C PHE A 231 3.04 16.71 -36.86
N LEU A 232 2.66 17.51 -37.83
CA LEU A 232 1.28 17.79 -38.23
C LEU A 232 1.13 17.57 -39.74
N ALA A 233 0.02 16.97 -40.13
CA ALA A 233 -0.44 16.88 -41.51
C ALA A 233 -1.79 17.60 -41.65
N LEU A 234 -1.95 18.40 -42.68
CA LEU A 234 -3.20 19.08 -43.03
C LEU A 234 -3.60 18.70 -44.43
N CYS A 235 -4.88 18.31 -44.59
CA CYS A 235 -5.47 18.09 -45.90
C CYS A 235 -6.48 19.22 -46.21
N THR A 236 -6.42 19.75 -47.41
CA THR A 236 -7.30 20.85 -47.82
C THR A 236 -8.38 20.39 -48.82
N GLN A 237 -9.40 21.20 -49.01
CA GLN A 237 -10.51 20.93 -49.95
C GLN A 237 -10.03 20.72 -51.39
N GLN A 238 -8.95 21.37 -51.81
CA GLN A 238 -8.36 21.20 -53.14
C GLN A 238 -7.46 19.96 -53.24
N GLY A 239 -7.41 19.15 -52.19
CA GLY A 239 -6.59 17.95 -52.19
C GLY A 239 -5.08 18.18 -51.97
N VAL A 240 -4.74 19.32 -51.43
CA VAL A 240 -3.36 19.62 -51.04
C VAL A 240 -3.10 19.05 -49.65
N LEU A 241 -2.08 18.20 -49.54
CA LEU A 241 -1.59 17.66 -48.29
C LEU A 241 -0.33 18.45 -47.87
N TRP A 242 -0.44 19.19 -46.79
CA TRP A 242 0.66 19.91 -46.17
C TRP A 242 1.22 19.07 -45.02
N ILE A 243 2.55 18.94 -44.94
CA ILE A 243 3.27 18.20 -43.91
C ILE A 243 4.30 19.15 -43.31
N GLY A 244 4.28 19.29 -41.97
CA GLY A 244 5.18 20.15 -41.25
C GLY A 244 5.30 19.83 -39.78
N SER A 245 5.95 20.71 -38.99
CA SER A 245 6.02 20.62 -37.56
C SER A 245 4.67 21.01 -36.92
N SER A 246 4.38 20.47 -35.75
CA SER A 246 3.11 20.74 -35.01
C SER A 246 2.99 22.17 -34.51
N ASP A 247 4.10 22.90 -34.41
CA ASP A 247 4.16 24.33 -34.11
C ASP A 247 4.01 25.24 -35.36
N LEU A 248 3.83 24.62 -36.55
CA LEU A 248 3.71 25.25 -37.85
C LEU A 248 4.90 26.09 -38.30
N GLN A 249 6.04 26.01 -37.60
CA GLN A 249 7.21 26.81 -37.93
C GLN A 249 8.03 26.24 -39.09
N LYS A 250 7.93 24.93 -39.32
CA LYS A 250 8.66 24.26 -40.42
C LYS A 250 7.72 23.50 -41.32
N LYS A 251 7.73 23.85 -42.59
CA LYS A 251 7.12 23.09 -43.67
C LYS A 251 8.12 22.11 -44.21
N TYR A 252 7.74 20.83 -44.27
CA TYR A 252 8.57 19.79 -44.88
C TYR A 252 8.20 19.59 -46.34
N CYS A 253 6.92 19.39 -46.60
CA CYS A 253 6.45 19.29 -47.98
C CYS A 253 5.01 19.73 -48.12
N GLU A 254 4.63 19.97 -49.39
CA GLU A 254 3.27 20.18 -49.84
C GLU A 254 3.07 19.27 -51.07
N PHE A 255 2.12 18.37 -50.98
CA PHE A 255 1.83 17.35 -51.98
C PHE A 255 0.39 17.47 -52.45
N ASN A 256 0.19 17.42 -53.75
CA ASN A 256 -1.16 17.46 -54.32
C ASN A 256 -1.64 16.02 -54.59
N THR A 257 -2.66 15.57 -53.87
CA THR A 257 -3.25 14.26 -54.00
C THR A 257 -4.04 14.06 -55.28
N LYS A 258 -4.34 15.15 -56.02
CA LYS A 258 -5.23 15.19 -57.18
C LYS A 258 -6.66 14.71 -56.91
N SER A 259 -7.08 14.70 -55.64
CA SER A 259 -8.42 14.32 -55.21
C SER A 259 -9.01 15.44 -54.38
N THR A 260 -10.19 15.90 -54.76
CA THR A 260 -10.97 16.89 -53.99
C THR A 260 -11.87 16.23 -52.95
N VAL A 261 -11.89 14.91 -52.90
CA VAL A 261 -12.67 14.15 -51.91
C VAL A 261 -11.92 14.12 -50.58
N ARG A 262 -12.62 14.44 -49.49
CA ARG A 262 -12.08 14.36 -48.12
C ARG A 262 -11.64 12.91 -47.81
N PRO A 263 -10.45 12.68 -47.28
CA PRO A 263 -10.04 11.35 -46.81
C PRO A 263 -10.96 10.88 -45.67
N GLN A 264 -11.27 9.59 -45.66
CA GLN A 264 -12.01 8.96 -44.56
C GLN A 264 -11.21 8.94 -43.24
N GLN A 265 -9.90 8.71 -43.41
CA GLN A 265 -8.93 8.78 -42.30
C GLN A 265 -7.63 9.40 -42.81
N LEU A 266 -7.05 10.28 -42.01
CA LEU A 266 -5.73 10.84 -42.22
C LEU A 266 -4.91 10.55 -40.97
N LEU A 267 -3.80 9.82 -41.09
CA LEU A 267 -3.00 9.36 -39.95
C LEU A 267 -1.50 9.34 -40.28
N TRP A 268 -0.68 9.10 -39.30
CA TRP A 268 0.76 8.94 -39.49
C TRP A 268 1.17 7.46 -39.42
N CYS A 269 2.07 7.06 -40.27
CA CYS A 269 2.80 5.79 -40.19
C CYS A 269 4.09 6.03 -39.39
N GLY A 270 4.07 5.70 -38.10
CA GLY A 270 5.12 6.14 -37.18
C GLY A 270 5.23 7.66 -37.17
N ASN A 271 6.45 8.16 -37.37
CA ASN A 271 6.74 9.59 -37.43
C ASN A 271 7.31 10.00 -38.79
N GLY A 272 7.31 9.11 -39.80
CA GLY A 272 8.05 9.28 -41.05
C GLY A 272 7.21 9.58 -42.27
N ALA A 273 5.95 9.18 -42.34
CA ALA A 273 5.10 9.40 -43.48
C ALA A 273 3.65 9.60 -43.08
N VAL A 274 2.90 10.32 -43.90
CA VAL A 274 1.46 10.55 -43.71
C VAL A 274 0.69 9.56 -44.59
N VAL A 275 -0.39 9.03 -44.03
CA VAL A 275 -1.23 8.05 -44.70
C VAL A 275 -2.67 8.56 -44.74
N GLY A 276 -3.21 8.67 -45.95
CA GLY A 276 -4.61 8.99 -46.19
C GLY A 276 -5.36 7.78 -46.76
N LEU A 277 -6.59 7.59 -46.29
CA LEU A 277 -7.50 6.54 -46.75
C LEU A 277 -8.66 7.18 -47.51
N TRP A 278 -8.86 6.74 -48.74
CA TRP A 278 -10.02 7.09 -49.57
C TRP A 278 -10.68 5.80 -50.06
N ASP A 279 -11.83 5.49 -49.55
CA ASP A 279 -12.58 4.26 -49.85
C ASP A 279 -11.72 3.00 -49.72
N THR A 280 -11.17 2.50 -50.81
CA THR A 280 -10.30 1.33 -50.87
C THR A 280 -8.84 1.66 -51.22
N LEU A 281 -8.50 2.95 -51.30
CA LEU A 281 -7.17 3.41 -51.68
C LEU A 281 -6.43 3.98 -50.48
N ILE A 282 -5.30 3.42 -50.16
CA ILE A 282 -4.36 3.97 -49.16
C ILE A 282 -3.24 4.69 -49.93
N LEU A 283 -3.01 5.93 -49.62
CA LEU A 283 -1.93 6.77 -50.11
C LEU A 283 -0.95 7.08 -48.98
N VAL A 284 0.30 6.75 -49.16
CA VAL A 284 1.39 7.07 -48.21
C VAL A 284 2.23 8.17 -48.84
N VAL A 285 2.45 9.25 -48.14
CA VAL A 285 3.23 10.39 -48.62
C VAL A 285 4.37 10.69 -47.64
N GLY A 286 5.58 10.71 -48.16
CA GLY A 286 6.80 11.04 -47.45
C GLY A 286 7.10 12.53 -47.41
N PRO A 287 8.12 12.98 -46.66
CA PRO A 287 8.52 14.36 -46.56
C PRO A 287 9.13 14.93 -47.86
N ASP A 288 9.61 14.08 -48.77
CA ASP A 288 10.25 14.50 -50.04
C ASP A 288 9.30 14.54 -51.23
N LYS A 289 8.00 14.54 -51.01
CA LYS A 289 6.92 14.49 -52.00
C LYS A 289 6.81 13.15 -52.76
N ASP A 290 7.48 12.15 -52.30
CA ASP A 290 7.31 10.80 -52.80
C ASP A 290 6.09 10.13 -52.20
N TRP A 291 5.52 9.22 -52.93
CA TRP A 291 4.29 8.55 -52.51
C TRP A 291 4.22 7.09 -52.95
N ILE A 292 3.49 6.29 -52.18
CA ILE A 292 3.17 4.89 -52.43
C ILE A 292 1.66 4.71 -52.37
N ARG A 293 1.11 3.88 -53.25
CA ARG A 293 -0.31 3.51 -53.26
C ARG A 293 -0.51 2.03 -52.95
N TYR A 294 -1.45 1.78 -52.04
CA TYR A 294 -1.95 0.43 -51.83
C TYR A 294 -3.44 0.39 -52.11
N LYS A 295 -3.84 -0.49 -53.05
CA LYS A 295 -5.25 -0.74 -53.33
C LYS A 295 -5.72 -1.87 -52.40
N MET A 296 -6.82 -1.66 -51.68
CA MET A 296 -7.41 -2.66 -50.79
C MET A 296 -8.64 -3.25 -51.49
N ASP A 297 -8.92 -4.52 -51.19
CA ASP A 297 -10.08 -5.21 -51.80
C ASP A 297 -11.38 -4.97 -51.04
N CYS A 298 -11.29 -4.44 -49.82
CA CYS A 298 -12.42 -4.16 -48.97
C CYS A 298 -12.19 -2.86 -48.17
N SER A 299 -13.20 -2.40 -47.45
CA SER A 299 -13.07 -1.29 -46.49
C SER A 299 -12.13 -1.67 -45.39
N VAL A 300 -11.26 -0.74 -45.01
CA VAL A 300 -10.25 -0.92 -43.98
C VAL A 300 -10.36 0.19 -42.92
N HIS A 301 -9.83 -0.11 -41.74
CA HIS A 301 -9.69 0.89 -40.68
C HIS A 301 -8.20 1.00 -40.34
N LEU A 302 -7.69 2.23 -40.30
CA LEU A 302 -6.28 2.52 -40.03
C LEU A 302 -6.09 2.83 -38.56
N VAL A 303 -4.99 2.37 -37.99
CA VAL A 303 -4.62 2.63 -36.61
C VAL A 303 -3.16 3.05 -36.52
N GLN A 304 -2.93 4.26 -36.05
CA GLN A 304 -1.60 4.82 -35.87
C GLN A 304 -0.87 4.10 -34.74
N GLU A 305 0.36 3.67 -35.01
CA GLU A 305 1.28 3.11 -34.02
C GLU A 305 2.59 3.91 -33.99
N GLU A 306 3.40 3.71 -32.99
CA GLU A 306 4.64 4.45 -32.81
C GLU A 306 5.66 4.23 -33.94
N ASP A 307 5.81 2.99 -34.37
CA ASP A 307 6.78 2.53 -35.39
C ASP A 307 6.14 2.15 -36.72
N GLY A 308 4.83 2.40 -36.89
CA GLY A 308 4.11 2.03 -38.07
C GLY A 308 2.63 2.37 -38.08
N LEU A 309 1.88 1.63 -38.89
CA LEU A 309 0.43 1.76 -39.03
C LEU A 309 -0.20 0.38 -39.16
N ARG A 310 -1.23 0.07 -38.38
CA ARG A 310 -2.04 -1.14 -38.57
C ARG A 310 -3.17 -0.85 -39.57
N ILE A 311 -3.36 -1.79 -40.49
CA ILE A 311 -4.40 -1.79 -41.50
C ILE A 311 -5.32 -2.96 -41.21
N ILE A 312 -6.50 -2.70 -40.68
CA ILE A 312 -7.47 -3.71 -40.28
C ILE A 312 -8.57 -3.77 -41.34
N GLY A 313 -8.62 -4.90 -42.04
CA GLY A 313 -9.63 -5.17 -43.05
C GLY A 313 -10.65 -6.20 -42.62
N ASN A 314 -11.59 -6.52 -43.50
CA ASN A 314 -12.56 -7.58 -43.26
C ASN A 314 -11.91 -8.96 -43.21
N ASP A 315 -10.86 -9.20 -44.00
CA ASP A 315 -10.24 -10.51 -44.18
C ASP A 315 -8.81 -10.56 -43.64
N THR A 316 -8.08 -9.44 -43.64
CA THR A 316 -6.66 -9.37 -43.27
C THR A 316 -6.41 -8.24 -42.25
N HIS A 317 -5.39 -8.44 -41.45
CA HIS A 317 -4.80 -7.44 -40.57
C HIS A 317 -3.33 -7.31 -40.91
N ASP A 318 -2.94 -6.18 -41.47
CA ASP A 318 -1.61 -5.90 -41.94
C ASP A 318 -0.92 -4.82 -41.11
N PHE A 319 0.40 -4.82 -41.16
CA PHE A 319 1.22 -3.78 -40.52
C PHE A 319 2.13 -3.11 -41.56
N LEU A 320 1.92 -1.83 -41.76
CA LEU A 320 2.75 -0.99 -42.63
C LEU A 320 3.78 -0.27 -41.74
N GLN A 321 5.05 -0.44 -42.07
CA GLN A 321 6.14 0.20 -41.34
C GLN A 321 7.27 0.64 -42.24
N LYS A 322 8.03 1.67 -41.84
CA LYS A 322 9.33 1.98 -42.38
C LYS A 322 10.26 0.81 -42.09
N VAL A 323 11.01 0.35 -43.11
CA VAL A 323 12.01 -0.69 -42.90
C VAL A 323 13.10 -0.14 -41.95
N PRO A 324 13.37 -0.82 -40.80
CA PRO A 324 14.40 -0.38 -39.89
C PRO A 324 15.77 -0.36 -40.57
N ALA A 325 16.60 0.63 -40.28
CA ALA A 325 17.89 0.85 -40.93
C ALA A 325 18.79 -0.40 -40.89
N VAL A 326 18.82 -1.10 -39.77
CA VAL A 326 19.64 -2.33 -39.62
C VAL A 326 19.11 -3.45 -40.50
N THR A 327 17.79 -3.57 -40.67
CA THR A 327 17.18 -4.55 -41.56
C THR A 327 17.49 -4.18 -43.00
N GLU A 328 17.44 -2.92 -43.40
CA GLU A 328 17.86 -2.43 -44.72
C GLU A 328 19.33 -2.74 -44.99
N GLN A 329 20.21 -2.42 -44.03
CA GLN A 329 21.64 -2.73 -44.15
C GLN A 329 21.95 -4.20 -44.46
N ILE A 330 21.20 -5.12 -43.90
CA ILE A 330 21.42 -6.57 -44.09
C ILE A 330 20.81 -7.07 -45.39
N PHE A 331 19.60 -6.66 -45.74
CA PHE A 331 18.82 -7.25 -46.82
C PHE A 331 18.84 -6.48 -48.13
N LYS A 332 19.30 -5.22 -48.12
CA LYS A 332 19.42 -4.43 -49.36
C LYS A 332 20.32 -5.12 -50.36
N ILE A 333 19.85 -5.20 -51.59
CA ILE A 333 20.60 -5.85 -52.69
C ILE A 333 21.94 -5.16 -52.91
N GLY A 334 23.03 -5.93 -52.87
CA GLY A 334 24.39 -5.40 -53.00
C GLY A 334 24.96 -4.78 -51.72
N SER A 335 24.35 -4.99 -50.58
CA SER A 335 24.89 -4.48 -49.31
C SER A 335 26.25 -5.12 -48.99
N MET A 336 27.20 -4.25 -48.65
CA MET A 336 28.56 -4.60 -48.19
C MET A 336 28.70 -4.43 -46.66
N GLU A 337 27.62 -4.22 -45.97
CA GLU A 337 27.61 -4.05 -44.52
C GLU A 337 28.05 -5.33 -43.79
N PRO A 338 28.75 -5.23 -42.67
CA PRO A 338 29.25 -6.37 -41.91
C PRO A 338 28.17 -7.43 -41.60
N GLY A 339 26.96 -6.98 -41.19
CA GLY A 339 25.84 -7.87 -40.92
C GLY A 339 25.34 -8.64 -42.13
N ALA A 340 25.31 -8.01 -43.31
CA ALA A 340 24.94 -8.67 -44.57
C ALA A 340 25.95 -9.78 -44.95
N MET A 341 27.22 -9.45 -44.82
CA MET A 341 28.33 -10.39 -45.08
C MET A 341 28.27 -11.57 -44.09
N LEU A 342 28.06 -11.35 -42.84
CA LEU A 342 27.92 -12.40 -41.83
C LEU A 342 26.69 -13.29 -42.12
N PHE A 343 25.57 -12.67 -42.52
CA PHE A 343 24.36 -13.41 -42.87
C PHE A 343 24.57 -14.33 -44.07
N GLU A 344 25.25 -13.85 -45.11
CA GLU A 344 25.61 -14.68 -46.29
C GLU A 344 26.67 -15.75 -45.91
N ALA A 345 27.68 -15.38 -45.08
CA ALA A 345 28.65 -16.36 -44.56
C ALA A 345 27.96 -17.52 -43.85
N SER A 346 26.98 -17.21 -42.97
CA SER A 346 26.20 -18.22 -42.25
C SER A 346 25.40 -19.14 -43.21
N LYS A 347 24.82 -18.59 -44.27
CA LYS A 347 24.08 -19.37 -45.28
C LYS A 347 25.03 -20.30 -46.08
N GLU A 348 26.18 -19.80 -46.51
CA GLU A 348 27.17 -20.57 -47.24
C GLU A 348 27.80 -21.67 -46.36
N PHE A 349 28.04 -21.38 -45.07
CA PHE A 349 28.47 -22.38 -44.08
C PHE A 349 27.45 -23.53 -43.95
N GLN A 350 26.14 -23.21 -43.88
CA GLN A 350 25.09 -24.24 -43.82
C GLN A 350 25.07 -25.14 -45.08
N LYS A 351 25.45 -24.58 -46.26
CA LYS A 351 25.60 -25.31 -47.50
C LYS A 351 26.95 -26.04 -47.60
N ARG A 352 27.83 -25.94 -46.59
CA ARG A 352 29.20 -26.46 -46.57
C ARG A 352 30.07 -25.89 -47.70
N ASN A 353 29.89 -24.63 -48.07
CA ASN A 353 30.63 -23.96 -49.12
C ASN A 353 31.81 -23.17 -48.49
N GLN A 354 33.00 -23.28 -49.10
CA GLN A 354 34.22 -22.58 -48.67
C GLN A 354 34.14 -21.05 -48.73
N LYS A 355 33.21 -20.51 -49.51
CA LYS A 355 32.96 -19.05 -49.53
C LYS A 355 32.61 -18.45 -48.18
N ALA A 356 32.15 -19.26 -47.21
CA ALA A 356 31.89 -18.81 -45.88
C ALA A 356 33.14 -18.17 -45.23
N ASP A 357 34.30 -18.78 -45.40
CA ASP A 357 35.56 -18.28 -44.86
C ASP A 357 36.01 -16.98 -45.50
N GLU A 358 35.74 -16.77 -46.78
CA GLU A 358 36.04 -15.52 -47.47
C GLU A 358 35.25 -14.35 -46.88
N TYR A 359 33.95 -14.55 -46.69
CA TYR A 359 33.09 -13.53 -46.07
C TYR A 359 33.50 -13.22 -44.61
N VAL A 360 33.84 -14.22 -43.83
CA VAL A 360 34.30 -14.01 -42.45
C VAL A 360 35.62 -13.24 -42.38
N ARG A 361 36.57 -13.53 -43.30
CA ARG A 361 37.84 -12.82 -43.39
C ARG A 361 37.66 -11.34 -43.75
N MET A 362 36.68 -11.00 -44.62
CA MET A 362 36.38 -9.63 -45.01
C MET A 362 35.88 -8.76 -43.89
N ILE A 363 35.21 -9.39 -42.92
CA ILE A 363 34.59 -8.66 -41.77
C ILE A 363 35.31 -8.89 -40.44
N LYS A 364 36.50 -9.49 -40.43
CA LYS A 364 37.23 -9.91 -39.23
C LYS A 364 37.30 -8.81 -38.15
N ASP A 365 37.63 -7.58 -38.56
CA ASP A 365 37.80 -6.43 -37.65
C ASP A 365 36.48 -5.77 -37.23
N LYS A 366 35.35 -6.15 -37.86
CA LYS A 366 34.00 -5.60 -37.60
C LYS A 366 33.00 -6.69 -37.22
N LEU A 367 33.48 -7.82 -36.69
CA LEU A 367 32.68 -9.00 -36.48
C LEU A 367 31.70 -8.80 -35.32
N ASP A 368 32.07 -8.03 -34.29
CA ASP A 368 31.22 -7.62 -33.20
C ASP A 368 30.01 -6.79 -33.67
N ILE A 369 30.27 -5.82 -34.56
CA ILE A 369 29.23 -4.99 -35.22
C ILE A 369 28.31 -5.89 -36.05
N ALA A 370 28.86 -6.82 -36.82
CA ALA A 370 28.09 -7.75 -37.67
C ALA A 370 27.14 -8.62 -36.83
N VAL A 371 27.63 -9.15 -35.72
CA VAL A 371 26.83 -9.95 -34.77
C VAL A 371 25.69 -9.11 -34.18
N ASN A 372 25.99 -7.90 -33.73
CA ASN A 372 24.98 -6.98 -33.15
C ASN A 372 23.94 -6.57 -34.20
N GLN A 373 24.34 -6.26 -35.44
CA GLN A 373 23.42 -5.97 -36.53
C GLN A 373 22.46 -7.14 -36.79
N CYS A 374 22.97 -8.38 -36.82
CA CYS A 374 22.12 -9.57 -37.01
C CYS A 374 21.15 -9.78 -35.85
N ILE A 375 21.56 -9.48 -34.59
CA ILE A 375 20.68 -9.56 -33.41
C ILE A 375 19.56 -8.51 -33.47
N GLN A 376 19.91 -7.27 -33.77
CA GLN A 376 18.93 -6.17 -33.87
C GLN A 376 17.95 -6.40 -35.03
N ALA A 377 18.43 -6.82 -36.18
CA ALA A 377 17.57 -7.16 -37.32
C ALA A 377 16.61 -8.30 -37.00
N ALA A 378 17.04 -9.30 -36.22
CA ALA A 378 16.15 -10.37 -35.76
C ALA A 378 14.99 -9.83 -34.90
N GLY A 379 15.23 -8.82 -34.04
CA GLY A 379 14.20 -8.14 -33.28
C GLY A 379 13.12 -7.48 -34.13
N ASN A 380 13.54 -6.87 -35.23
CA ASN A 380 12.68 -6.13 -36.16
C ASN A 380 11.88 -7.03 -37.14
N GLU A 381 12.12 -8.33 -37.16
CA GLU A 381 11.36 -9.25 -38.01
C GLU A 381 10.14 -9.82 -37.27
N ILE A 382 9.01 -9.90 -37.98
CA ILE A 382 7.78 -10.51 -37.44
C ILE A 382 7.79 -12.01 -37.70
N GLU A 383 8.34 -12.46 -38.84
CA GLU A 383 8.33 -13.84 -39.26
C GLU A 383 9.36 -14.69 -38.50
N PRO A 384 8.94 -15.75 -37.77
CA PRO A 384 9.87 -16.58 -37.00
C PRO A 384 10.94 -17.29 -37.80
N ALA A 385 10.71 -17.54 -39.11
CA ALA A 385 11.72 -18.13 -39.99
C ALA A 385 12.89 -17.17 -40.22
N LYS A 386 12.61 -15.91 -40.53
CA LYS A 386 13.63 -14.88 -40.72
C LYS A 386 14.38 -14.58 -39.42
N GLN A 387 13.67 -14.50 -38.28
CA GLN A 387 14.29 -14.37 -36.96
C GLN A 387 15.33 -15.47 -36.70
N ARG A 388 14.96 -16.74 -36.98
CA ARG A 388 15.87 -17.87 -36.76
C ARG A 388 17.09 -17.82 -37.67
N MET A 389 16.94 -17.36 -38.92
CA MET A 389 18.07 -17.24 -39.86
C MET A 389 19.06 -16.17 -39.36
N LEU A 390 18.57 -15.01 -38.91
CA LEU A 390 19.40 -13.93 -38.39
C LEU A 390 20.11 -14.31 -37.09
N LEU A 391 19.39 -14.95 -36.16
CA LEU A 391 19.98 -15.43 -34.90
C LEU A 391 21.01 -16.56 -35.12
N ARG A 392 20.82 -17.40 -36.13
CA ARG A 392 21.85 -18.40 -36.56
C ARG A 392 23.10 -17.71 -37.11
N ALA A 393 22.94 -16.63 -37.88
CA ALA A 393 24.06 -15.85 -38.36
C ALA A 393 24.81 -15.17 -37.21
N ALA A 394 24.10 -14.57 -36.27
CA ALA A 394 24.69 -14.01 -35.05
C ALA A 394 25.40 -15.10 -34.22
N SER A 395 24.77 -16.27 -34.05
CA SER A 395 25.38 -17.41 -33.33
C SER A 395 26.63 -17.94 -34.03
N PHE A 396 26.66 -17.93 -35.34
CA PHE A 396 27.83 -18.30 -36.12
C PHE A 396 28.95 -17.27 -35.93
N GLY A 397 28.66 -15.97 -36.07
CA GLY A 397 29.65 -14.90 -35.90
C GLY A 397 30.29 -14.85 -34.52
N LYS A 398 29.49 -15.02 -33.46
CA LYS A 398 30.01 -15.00 -32.09
C LYS A 398 31.08 -16.07 -31.79
N CYS A 399 31.08 -17.18 -32.51
CA CYS A 399 32.08 -18.24 -32.34
C CYS A 399 33.51 -17.81 -32.73
N PHE A 400 33.64 -16.70 -33.45
CA PHE A 400 34.95 -16.16 -33.87
C PHE A 400 35.40 -14.97 -32.99
N LEU A 401 34.59 -14.57 -32.00
CA LEU A 401 34.92 -13.52 -31.06
C LEU A 401 35.47 -14.12 -29.74
N THR A 402 36.59 -13.58 -29.26
CA THR A 402 37.26 -14.06 -28.04
C THR A 402 36.54 -13.53 -26.79
N ASP A 403 36.11 -12.27 -26.81
CA ASP A 403 35.49 -11.57 -25.68
C ASP A 403 34.03 -11.16 -25.95
N TYR A 404 33.21 -12.15 -26.30
CA TYR A 404 31.80 -11.88 -26.57
C TYR A 404 30.94 -11.88 -25.32
N ARG A 405 30.18 -10.81 -25.10
CA ARG A 405 29.16 -10.73 -24.04
C ARG A 405 27.86 -11.37 -24.51
N PRO A 406 27.40 -12.47 -23.89
CA PRO A 406 26.23 -13.21 -24.38
C PRO A 406 24.88 -12.54 -24.06
N GLU A 407 24.81 -11.57 -23.14
CA GLU A 407 23.58 -10.98 -22.68
C GLU A 407 22.68 -10.43 -23.79
N PRO A 408 23.15 -9.62 -24.75
CA PRO A 408 22.30 -9.08 -25.81
C PRO A 408 21.65 -10.16 -26.66
N PHE A 409 22.41 -11.22 -26.98
CA PHE A 409 21.91 -12.35 -27.75
C PHE A 409 20.86 -13.15 -26.99
N VAL A 410 21.11 -13.44 -25.71
CA VAL A 410 20.19 -14.19 -24.85
C VAL A 410 18.91 -13.40 -24.64
N ASN A 411 19.02 -12.10 -24.31
CA ASN A 411 17.86 -11.22 -24.11
C ASN A 411 17.00 -11.15 -25.37
N MET A 412 17.61 -10.96 -26.54
CA MET A 412 16.86 -10.94 -27.81
C MET A 412 16.13 -12.27 -28.05
N CYS A 413 16.80 -13.41 -27.82
CA CYS A 413 16.16 -14.72 -27.93
C CYS A 413 14.97 -14.87 -26.97
N GLN A 414 15.10 -14.37 -25.75
CA GLN A 414 14.02 -14.39 -24.75
C GLN A 414 12.85 -13.51 -25.18
N MET A 415 13.12 -12.26 -25.58
CA MET A 415 12.10 -11.32 -26.03
C MET A 415 11.35 -11.83 -27.27
N LEU A 416 12.06 -12.35 -28.26
CA LEU A 416 11.43 -12.91 -29.45
C LEU A 416 10.54 -14.13 -29.17
N ARG A 417 10.92 -14.98 -28.22
CA ARG A 417 10.05 -16.08 -27.78
C ARG A 417 8.77 -15.58 -27.15
N VAL A 418 8.87 -14.56 -26.29
CA VAL A 418 7.68 -13.92 -25.68
C VAL A 418 6.82 -13.29 -26.77
N LEU A 419 7.42 -12.46 -27.65
CA LEU A 419 6.71 -11.80 -28.76
C LEU A 419 5.98 -12.80 -29.66
N ASN A 420 6.67 -13.87 -30.09
CA ASN A 420 6.05 -14.89 -30.93
C ASN A 420 4.89 -15.63 -30.26
N GLN A 421 4.96 -15.78 -28.93
CA GLN A 421 3.86 -16.38 -28.17
C GLN A 421 2.65 -15.44 -28.05
N VAL A 422 2.87 -14.14 -27.80
CA VAL A 422 1.77 -13.16 -27.69
C VAL A 422 1.19 -12.78 -29.05
N ARG A 423 1.98 -12.87 -30.12
CA ARG A 423 1.53 -12.71 -31.52
C ARG A 423 0.67 -13.88 -32.01
N HIS A 424 0.67 -15.01 -31.31
CA HIS A 424 -0.17 -16.13 -31.74
C HIS A 424 -1.64 -15.72 -31.77
N HIS A 425 -2.41 -16.16 -32.79
CA HIS A 425 -3.80 -15.76 -33.04
C HIS A 425 -4.72 -15.93 -31.80
N SER A 426 -4.49 -16.96 -31.01
CA SER A 426 -5.28 -17.18 -29.78
C SER A 426 -5.09 -16.11 -28.71
N VAL A 427 -3.95 -15.44 -28.67
CA VAL A 427 -3.67 -14.30 -27.79
C VAL A 427 -4.00 -13.01 -28.50
N GLY A 428 -3.51 -12.84 -29.73
CA GLY A 428 -3.83 -11.74 -30.63
C GLY A 428 -3.29 -10.40 -30.16
N ILE A 429 -2.00 -10.33 -29.81
CA ILE A 429 -1.30 -9.08 -29.50
C ILE A 429 -0.12 -8.94 -30.47
N PRO A 430 -0.28 -8.29 -31.64
CA PRO A 430 0.76 -8.19 -32.67
C PRO A 430 1.76 -7.07 -32.35
N LEU A 431 2.47 -7.16 -31.24
CA LEU A 431 3.50 -6.20 -30.87
C LEU A 431 4.75 -6.35 -31.71
N THR A 432 5.38 -5.24 -32.09
CA THR A 432 6.74 -5.21 -32.60
C THR A 432 7.74 -5.22 -31.41
N TYR A 433 9.02 -5.44 -31.72
CA TYR A 433 10.07 -5.35 -30.69
C TYR A 433 10.18 -3.93 -30.13
N THR A 434 10.14 -2.92 -31.00
CA THR A 434 10.16 -1.49 -30.60
C THR A 434 8.99 -1.14 -29.69
N GLN A 435 7.78 -1.57 -30.06
CA GLN A 435 6.59 -1.36 -29.25
C GLN A 435 6.68 -2.03 -27.87
N LEU A 436 7.31 -3.23 -27.78
CA LEU A 436 7.53 -3.90 -26.51
C LEU A 436 8.53 -3.15 -25.61
N GLU A 437 9.60 -2.58 -26.20
CA GLU A 437 10.56 -1.77 -25.46
C GLU A 437 9.89 -0.53 -24.83
N HIS A 438 9.03 0.14 -25.59
CA HIS A 438 8.25 1.28 -25.08
C HIS A 438 7.18 0.90 -24.04
N LEU A 439 6.43 -0.16 -24.32
CA LEU A 439 5.37 -0.64 -23.45
C LEU A 439 5.92 -1.16 -22.11
N SER A 440 7.09 -1.76 -22.13
CA SER A 440 7.76 -2.51 -21.09
C SER A 440 7.13 -3.90 -20.78
N MET A 441 7.95 -4.81 -20.26
CA MET A 441 7.51 -6.18 -19.93
C MET A 441 6.45 -6.25 -18.81
N PRO A 442 6.53 -5.47 -17.73
CA PRO A 442 5.49 -5.45 -16.69
C PRO A 442 4.11 -5.10 -17.24
N VAL A 443 4.02 -4.09 -18.11
CA VAL A 443 2.74 -3.68 -18.72
C VAL A 443 2.19 -4.76 -19.66
N LEU A 444 3.06 -5.48 -20.40
CA LEU A 444 2.63 -6.63 -21.20
C LEU A 444 2.04 -7.73 -20.32
N ILE A 445 2.68 -8.04 -19.19
CA ILE A 445 2.17 -9.03 -18.23
C ILE A 445 0.80 -8.58 -17.70
N ASP A 446 0.63 -7.31 -17.36
CA ASP A 446 -0.65 -6.77 -16.90
C ASP A 446 -1.75 -6.88 -17.96
N ARG A 447 -1.44 -6.59 -19.22
CA ARG A 447 -2.36 -6.82 -20.35
C ARG A 447 -2.77 -8.30 -20.49
N LEU A 448 -1.86 -9.25 -20.27
CA LEU A 448 -2.19 -10.67 -20.26
C LEU A 448 -3.09 -11.07 -19.10
N VAL A 449 -2.87 -10.48 -17.92
CA VAL A 449 -3.72 -10.68 -16.74
C VAL A 449 -5.12 -10.12 -16.97
N LEU A 450 -5.23 -8.91 -17.53
CA LEU A 450 -6.53 -8.30 -17.89
C LEU A 450 -7.31 -9.15 -18.90
N ARG A 451 -6.59 -9.82 -19.82
CA ARG A 451 -7.16 -10.77 -20.81
C ARG A 451 -7.44 -12.16 -20.21
N LYS A 452 -7.29 -12.34 -18.89
CA LYS A 452 -7.49 -13.61 -18.18
C LYS A 452 -6.57 -14.75 -18.65
N LEU A 453 -5.43 -14.40 -19.27
CA LEU A 453 -4.41 -15.34 -19.74
C LEU A 453 -3.35 -15.64 -18.66
N PHE A 454 -3.81 -15.90 -17.43
CA PHE A 454 -2.97 -16.06 -16.24
C PHE A 454 -1.87 -17.13 -16.43
N GLY A 455 -2.20 -18.26 -17.06
CA GLY A 455 -1.24 -19.35 -17.27
C GLY A 455 -0.10 -18.99 -18.21
N LEU A 456 -0.36 -18.13 -19.21
CA LEU A 456 0.67 -17.61 -20.11
C LEU A 456 1.53 -16.59 -19.38
N ALA A 457 0.92 -15.66 -18.65
CA ALA A 457 1.62 -14.64 -17.87
C ALA A 457 2.59 -15.27 -16.85
N VAL A 458 2.14 -16.29 -16.08
CA VAL A 458 3.00 -17.03 -15.14
C VAL A 458 4.18 -17.69 -15.86
N ARG A 459 3.94 -18.35 -17.01
CA ARG A 459 5.02 -18.98 -17.77
C ARG A 459 6.06 -17.99 -18.29
N ILE A 460 5.62 -16.80 -18.73
CA ILE A 460 6.51 -15.72 -19.17
C ILE A 460 7.37 -15.24 -18.00
N CYS A 461 6.77 -14.99 -16.83
CA CYS A 461 7.51 -14.57 -15.64
C CYS A 461 8.56 -15.62 -15.23
N GLN A 462 8.20 -16.90 -15.21
CA GLN A 462 9.13 -17.98 -14.88
C GLN A 462 10.27 -18.08 -15.92
N TYR A 463 9.94 -17.92 -17.19
CA TYR A 463 10.92 -17.99 -18.28
C TYR A 463 11.93 -16.82 -18.22
N LEU A 464 11.46 -15.63 -17.92
CA LEU A 464 12.28 -14.43 -17.76
C LEU A 464 12.93 -14.31 -16.38
N LYS A 465 12.64 -15.23 -15.46
CA LYS A 465 13.13 -15.22 -14.07
C LYS A 465 12.77 -13.92 -13.34
N VAL A 466 11.56 -13.40 -13.58
CA VAL A 466 11.02 -12.26 -12.83
C VAL A 466 10.85 -12.67 -11.36
N PRO A 467 11.21 -11.82 -10.38
CA PRO A 467 11.01 -12.11 -8.97
C PRO A 467 9.56 -12.53 -8.67
N ASP A 468 9.39 -13.56 -7.84
CA ASP A 468 8.04 -14.13 -7.58
C ASP A 468 7.05 -13.08 -7.07
N ALA A 469 7.50 -12.15 -6.24
CA ALA A 469 6.65 -11.08 -5.70
C ALA A 469 6.05 -10.16 -6.78
N GLU A 470 6.83 -9.81 -7.81
CA GLU A 470 6.42 -8.92 -8.90
C GLU A 470 5.70 -9.67 -10.04
N GLY A 471 5.98 -10.97 -10.16
CA GLY A 471 5.48 -11.81 -11.24
C GLY A 471 4.41 -12.81 -10.77
N ARG A 472 4.87 -14.02 -10.43
CA ARG A 472 3.99 -15.18 -10.16
C ARG A 472 2.96 -14.92 -9.06
N SER A 473 3.37 -14.33 -7.94
CA SER A 473 2.50 -14.11 -6.79
C SER A 473 1.36 -13.14 -7.12
N ARG A 474 1.68 -12.02 -7.76
CA ARG A 474 0.70 -11.02 -8.19
C ARG A 474 -0.31 -11.59 -9.20
N ILE A 475 0.18 -12.33 -10.21
CA ILE A 475 -0.68 -12.93 -11.23
C ILE A 475 -1.64 -13.95 -10.61
N LEU A 476 -1.15 -14.79 -9.68
CA LEU A 476 -1.97 -15.80 -9.02
C LEU A 476 -2.98 -15.17 -8.04
N ALA A 477 -2.65 -14.05 -7.42
CA ALA A 477 -3.62 -13.29 -6.64
C ALA A 477 -4.78 -12.78 -7.52
N HIS A 478 -4.47 -12.17 -8.67
CA HIS A 478 -5.49 -11.77 -9.64
C HIS A 478 -6.30 -12.94 -10.19
N TRP A 479 -5.66 -14.09 -10.43
CA TRP A 479 -6.36 -15.32 -10.83
C TRP A 479 -7.35 -15.78 -9.75
N ALA A 480 -6.95 -15.76 -8.48
CA ALA A 480 -7.81 -16.12 -7.37
C ALA A 480 -9.00 -15.16 -7.24
N CYS A 481 -8.77 -13.85 -7.31
CA CYS A 481 -9.83 -12.83 -7.33
C CYS A 481 -10.81 -13.05 -8.49
N PHE A 482 -10.32 -13.37 -9.69
CA PHE A 482 -11.17 -13.70 -10.83
C PHE A 482 -12.00 -14.97 -10.58
N LYS A 483 -11.39 -16.00 -9.97
CA LYS A 483 -12.10 -17.24 -9.63
C LYS A 483 -13.21 -17.01 -8.60
N VAL A 484 -12.97 -16.17 -7.62
CA VAL A 484 -13.96 -15.78 -6.61
C VAL A 484 -15.19 -15.09 -7.21
N GLN A 485 -15.04 -14.36 -8.32
CA GLN A 485 -16.15 -13.71 -9.03
C GLN A 485 -17.09 -14.71 -9.73
N GLN A 486 -16.62 -15.92 -10.06
CA GLN A 486 -17.41 -16.95 -10.76
C GLN A 486 -18.43 -17.59 -9.81
N LYS A 487 -19.73 -17.34 -10.05
CA LYS A 487 -20.83 -17.79 -9.15
C LYS A 487 -21.15 -19.28 -9.24
N ASN A 488 -20.66 -20.01 -10.22
CA ASN A 488 -21.13 -21.36 -10.56
C ASN A 488 -20.35 -22.50 -9.89
N GLU A 489 -19.34 -22.22 -9.06
CA GLU A 489 -18.52 -23.25 -8.40
C GLU A 489 -18.88 -23.37 -6.91
N ASP A 490 -18.83 -24.61 -6.39
CA ASP A 490 -18.99 -24.92 -4.97
C ASP A 490 -17.89 -24.22 -4.16
N GLU A 491 -18.28 -23.47 -3.12
CA GLU A 491 -17.39 -22.63 -2.34
C GLU A 491 -16.26 -23.41 -1.66
N GLU A 492 -16.53 -24.65 -1.26
CA GLU A 492 -15.51 -25.47 -0.61
C GLU A 492 -14.47 -26.01 -1.59
N LYS A 493 -14.93 -26.45 -2.77
CA LYS A 493 -14.02 -26.88 -3.83
C LYS A 493 -13.17 -25.72 -4.33
N LEU A 494 -13.76 -24.55 -4.43
CA LEU A 494 -13.08 -23.34 -4.87
C LEU A 494 -12.01 -22.90 -3.85
N ALA A 495 -12.33 -22.85 -2.56
CA ALA A 495 -11.38 -22.52 -1.51
C ALA A 495 -10.18 -23.47 -1.52
N ARG A 496 -10.43 -24.78 -1.63
CA ARG A 496 -9.36 -25.79 -1.73
C ARG A 496 -8.53 -25.63 -3.00
N ALA A 497 -9.14 -25.34 -4.14
CA ALA A 497 -8.42 -25.14 -5.40
C ALA A 497 -7.53 -23.88 -5.37
N ILE A 498 -8.01 -22.83 -4.74
CA ILE A 498 -7.23 -21.59 -4.53
C ILE A 498 -6.08 -21.88 -3.56
N SER A 499 -6.34 -22.47 -2.41
CA SER A 499 -5.32 -22.76 -1.40
C SER A 499 -4.22 -23.66 -1.94
N GLN A 500 -4.54 -24.75 -2.64
CA GLN A 500 -3.56 -25.66 -3.23
C GLN A 500 -2.59 -24.97 -4.20
N LYS A 501 -3.04 -23.94 -4.92
CA LYS A 501 -2.19 -23.21 -5.86
C LYS A 501 -1.39 -22.07 -5.21
N LEU A 502 -1.86 -21.54 -4.09
CA LEU A 502 -1.29 -20.34 -3.47
C LEU A 502 -0.45 -20.64 -2.22
N LEU A 503 -0.64 -21.81 -1.56
CA LEU A 503 0.08 -22.15 -0.32
C LEU A 503 1.61 -22.11 -0.46
N ASP A 504 2.14 -22.52 -1.63
CA ASP A 504 3.57 -22.54 -1.90
C ASP A 504 4.09 -21.24 -2.54
N VAL A 505 3.24 -20.21 -2.61
CA VAL A 505 3.58 -18.95 -3.29
C VAL A 505 3.78 -17.86 -2.26
N PRO A 506 5.02 -17.39 -2.05
CA PRO A 506 5.30 -16.36 -1.06
C PRO A 506 4.66 -15.02 -1.42
N GLY A 507 4.19 -14.27 -0.42
CA GLY A 507 3.72 -12.90 -0.59
C GLY A 507 2.30 -12.72 -1.13
N VAL A 508 1.51 -13.80 -1.25
CA VAL A 508 0.08 -13.68 -1.60
C VAL A 508 -0.74 -13.47 -0.32
N SER A 509 -1.55 -12.43 -0.32
CA SER A 509 -2.48 -12.14 0.76
C SER A 509 -3.81 -12.83 0.52
N PHE A 510 -4.15 -13.79 1.38
CA PHE A 510 -5.49 -14.40 1.38
C PHE A 510 -6.54 -13.43 1.89
N SER A 511 -6.17 -12.42 2.68
CA SER A 511 -7.07 -11.37 3.16
C SER A 511 -7.62 -10.51 2.02
N GLU A 512 -6.80 -10.16 1.02
CA GLU A 512 -7.26 -9.44 -0.17
C GLU A 512 -8.26 -10.26 -0.98
N ILE A 513 -7.98 -11.55 -1.18
CA ILE A 513 -8.86 -12.46 -1.90
C ILE A 513 -10.18 -12.65 -1.15
N ALA A 514 -10.12 -12.76 0.18
CA ALA A 514 -11.29 -12.87 1.04
C ALA A 514 -12.13 -11.58 1.06
N SER A 515 -11.47 -10.40 1.03
CA SER A 515 -12.14 -9.10 0.90
C SER A 515 -12.93 -9.02 -0.42
N GLN A 516 -12.34 -9.46 -1.51
CA GLN A 516 -13.03 -9.55 -2.80
C GLN A 516 -14.21 -10.55 -2.75
N ALA A 517 -14.03 -11.70 -2.10
CA ALA A 517 -15.14 -12.64 -1.90
C ALA A 517 -16.31 -12.02 -1.14
N LEU A 518 -16.02 -11.20 -0.14
CA LEU A 518 -17.00 -10.46 0.63
C LEU A 518 -17.75 -9.41 -0.22
N GLU A 519 -17.04 -8.65 -1.06
CA GLU A 519 -17.65 -7.68 -1.97
C GLU A 519 -18.63 -8.32 -2.96
N TYR A 520 -18.34 -9.55 -3.40
CA TYR A 520 -19.24 -10.34 -4.24
C TYR A 520 -20.33 -11.11 -3.45
N GLY A 521 -20.44 -10.86 -2.14
CA GLY A 521 -21.48 -11.44 -1.27
C GLY A 521 -21.23 -12.89 -0.85
N ARG A 522 -20.04 -13.45 -1.10
CA ARG A 522 -19.68 -14.86 -0.79
C ARG A 522 -19.02 -14.99 0.58
N LYS A 523 -19.79 -14.70 1.65
CA LYS A 523 -19.29 -14.67 3.03
C LYS A 523 -18.66 -16.00 3.49
N GLN A 524 -19.27 -17.15 3.15
CA GLN A 524 -18.74 -18.45 3.57
C GLN A 524 -17.39 -18.75 2.91
N LEU A 525 -17.23 -18.41 1.63
CA LEU A 525 -15.97 -18.54 0.92
C LEU A 525 -14.90 -17.63 1.54
N ALA A 526 -15.25 -16.38 1.88
CA ALA A 526 -14.33 -15.43 2.51
C ALA A 526 -13.80 -15.96 3.85
N VAL A 527 -14.67 -16.52 4.71
CA VAL A 527 -14.24 -17.13 5.98
C VAL A 527 -13.28 -18.29 5.75
N LYS A 528 -13.58 -19.19 4.80
CA LYS A 528 -12.71 -20.32 4.49
C LYS A 528 -11.35 -19.90 3.91
N LEU A 529 -11.31 -18.84 3.13
CA LEU A 529 -10.05 -18.29 2.60
C LEU A 529 -9.21 -17.65 3.69
N LEU A 530 -9.85 -16.98 4.66
CA LEU A 530 -9.15 -16.39 5.80
C LEU A 530 -8.49 -17.43 6.72
N ASP A 531 -8.96 -18.68 6.73
CA ASP A 531 -8.27 -19.75 7.50
C ASP A 531 -6.86 -20.04 6.98
N TYR A 532 -6.56 -19.67 5.73
CA TYR A 532 -5.23 -19.79 5.12
C TYR A 532 -4.37 -18.54 5.26
N GLU A 533 -4.91 -17.42 5.77
CA GLU A 533 -4.13 -16.20 6.02
C GLU A 533 -3.25 -16.38 7.26
N ALA A 534 -1.95 -16.22 7.10
CA ALA A 534 -0.99 -16.39 8.18
C ALA A 534 -0.95 -15.19 9.15
N ARG A 535 -1.37 -14.00 8.68
CA ARG A 535 -1.30 -12.75 9.45
C ARG A 535 -2.63 -12.46 10.14
N ALA A 536 -2.68 -12.68 11.44
CA ALA A 536 -3.86 -12.42 12.25
C ALA A 536 -4.30 -10.93 12.19
N SER A 537 -3.34 -10.00 12.05
CA SER A 537 -3.61 -8.56 11.90
C SER A 537 -4.46 -8.21 10.68
N GLU A 538 -4.43 -9.03 9.63
CA GLU A 538 -5.27 -8.86 8.45
C GLU A 538 -6.55 -9.71 8.52
N GLN A 539 -6.46 -10.88 9.15
CA GLN A 539 -7.56 -11.83 9.29
C GLN A 539 -8.66 -11.30 10.21
N VAL A 540 -8.29 -10.80 11.38
CA VAL A 540 -9.23 -10.39 12.44
C VAL A 540 -10.14 -9.24 12.02
N PRO A 541 -9.66 -8.13 11.41
CA PRO A 541 -10.55 -7.03 11.00
C PRO A 541 -11.59 -7.46 9.95
N LEU A 542 -11.23 -8.38 9.05
CA LEU A 542 -12.17 -8.89 8.05
C LEU A 542 -13.24 -9.80 8.67
N LEU A 543 -12.87 -10.65 9.65
CA LEU A 543 -13.82 -11.46 10.39
C LEU A 543 -14.84 -10.60 11.14
N LEU A 544 -14.38 -9.46 11.73
CA LEU A 544 -15.27 -8.50 12.37
C LEU A 544 -16.24 -7.83 11.39
N LYS A 545 -15.76 -7.44 10.20
CA LYS A 545 -16.61 -6.89 9.13
C LYS A 545 -17.67 -7.90 8.67
N MET A 546 -17.35 -9.19 8.67
CA MET A 546 -18.28 -10.26 8.32
C MET A 546 -19.25 -10.62 9.45
N GLY A 547 -19.07 -10.07 10.65
CA GLY A 547 -19.87 -10.40 11.83
C GLY A 547 -19.56 -11.77 12.42
N GLN A 548 -18.37 -12.32 12.19
CA GLN A 548 -17.88 -13.58 12.75
C GLN A 548 -17.11 -13.30 14.05
N ASP A 549 -17.81 -12.75 15.02
CA ASP A 549 -17.25 -12.16 16.24
C ASP A 549 -16.48 -13.19 17.08
N GLN A 550 -17.04 -14.39 17.24
CA GLN A 550 -16.40 -15.45 18.03
C GLN A 550 -15.15 -16.00 17.34
N ALA A 551 -15.19 -16.18 16.02
CA ALA A 551 -14.02 -16.59 15.26
C ALA A 551 -12.91 -15.53 15.31
N ALA A 552 -13.27 -14.24 15.20
CA ALA A 552 -12.34 -13.12 15.31
C ALA A 552 -11.63 -13.10 16.67
N LEU A 553 -12.38 -13.30 17.77
CA LEU A 553 -11.81 -13.35 19.11
C LEU A 553 -10.89 -14.55 19.31
N THR A 554 -11.29 -15.73 18.83
CA THR A 554 -10.46 -16.94 18.90
C THR A 554 -9.14 -16.73 18.16
N LYS A 555 -9.19 -16.23 16.91
CA LYS A 555 -7.99 -15.99 16.10
C LYS A 555 -7.08 -14.89 16.70
N ALA A 556 -7.67 -13.87 17.30
CA ALA A 556 -6.90 -12.84 18.00
C ALA A 556 -6.17 -13.42 19.22
N ILE A 557 -6.81 -14.29 20.00
CA ILE A 557 -6.18 -14.97 21.12
C ILE A 557 -5.07 -15.92 20.67
N ASP A 558 -5.32 -16.71 19.63
CA ASP A 558 -4.36 -17.67 19.08
C ASP A 558 -3.10 -16.97 18.51
N SER A 559 -3.25 -15.75 18.03
CA SER A 559 -2.12 -14.95 17.55
C SER A 559 -1.13 -14.51 18.63
N GLY A 560 -1.55 -14.48 19.89
CA GLY A 560 -0.77 -13.93 21.00
C GLY A 560 -0.60 -12.40 20.98
N ASP A 561 -1.25 -11.71 20.05
CA ASP A 561 -1.20 -10.25 19.95
C ASP A 561 -2.30 -9.62 20.80
N THR A 562 -1.88 -9.00 21.91
CA THR A 562 -2.80 -8.36 22.87
C THR A 562 -3.56 -7.18 22.26
N ASP A 563 -2.96 -6.44 21.32
CA ASP A 563 -3.60 -5.29 20.70
C ASP A 563 -4.76 -5.72 19.79
N LEU A 564 -4.61 -6.83 19.10
CA LEU A 564 -5.70 -7.43 18.33
C LEU A 564 -6.83 -7.92 19.25
N VAL A 565 -6.50 -8.56 20.37
CA VAL A 565 -7.52 -9.00 21.33
C VAL A 565 -8.28 -7.80 21.89
N TYR A 566 -7.60 -6.71 22.26
CA TYR A 566 -8.26 -5.48 22.71
C TYR A 566 -9.14 -4.86 21.61
N THR A 567 -8.66 -4.83 20.37
CA THR A 567 -9.44 -4.31 19.24
C THR A 567 -10.75 -5.07 19.08
N VAL A 568 -10.71 -6.40 19.15
CA VAL A 568 -11.91 -7.23 19.08
C VAL A 568 -12.83 -7.02 20.29
N LEU A 569 -12.26 -7.02 21.49
CA LEU A 569 -13.04 -6.84 22.74
C LEU A 569 -13.77 -5.49 22.77
N LEU A 570 -13.10 -4.41 22.37
CA LEU A 570 -13.72 -3.08 22.32
C LEU A 570 -14.79 -3.01 21.24
N HIS A 571 -14.55 -3.58 20.06
CA HIS A 571 -15.54 -3.66 19.00
C HIS A 571 -16.79 -4.45 19.44
N LEU A 572 -16.61 -5.59 20.11
CA LEU A 572 -17.71 -6.41 20.62
C LEU A 572 -18.51 -5.68 21.69
N ARG A 573 -17.84 -4.99 22.63
CA ARG A 573 -18.48 -4.18 23.65
C ARG A 573 -19.36 -3.09 23.04
N ASP A 574 -18.84 -2.38 22.02
CA ASP A 574 -19.55 -1.26 21.40
C ASP A 574 -20.71 -1.74 20.51
N LYS A 575 -20.65 -2.95 20.01
CA LYS A 575 -21.70 -3.58 19.18
C LYS A 575 -22.86 -4.11 19.99
N GLN A 576 -22.62 -4.57 21.21
CA GLN A 576 -23.65 -5.19 22.03
C GLN A 576 -24.39 -4.15 22.90
N SER A 577 -25.70 -4.23 22.92
CA SER A 577 -26.57 -3.33 23.68
C SER A 577 -26.58 -3.64 25.18
N SER A 578 -26.15 -4.84 25.60
CA SER A 578 -26.12 -5.27 26.99
C SER A 578 -24.72 -5.71 27.42
N SER A 579 -24.23 -5.14 28.51
CA SER A 579 -22.97 -5.58 29.13
C SER A 579 -23.02 -7.05 29.57
N GLY A 580 -24.21 -7.56 29.95
CA GLY A 580 -24.38 -8.95 30.36
C GLY A 580 -24.13 -9.95 29.23
N ASP A 581 -24.67 -9.70 28.03
CA ASP A 581 -24.46 -10.55 26.86
C ASP A 581 -22.99 -10.57 26.44
N PHE A 582 -22.34 -9.44 26.49
CA PHE A 582 -20.90 -9.33 26.23
C PHE A 582 -20.08 -10.18 27.22
N PHE A 583 -20.37 -10.09 28.51
CA PHE A 583 -19.68 -10.88 29.52
C PHE A 583 -19.93 -12.37 29.37
N MET A 584 -21.15 -12.78 29.03
CA MET A 584 -21.44 -14.19 28.74
C MET A 584 -20.62 -14.74 27.58
N MET A 585 -20.34 -13.91 26.59
CA MET A 585 -19.50 -14.30 25.45
C MET A 585 -18.03 -14.47 25.85
N ILE A 586 -17.44 -13.49 26.55
CA ILE A 586 -16.01 -13.53 26.89
C ILE A 586 -15.68 -14.50 28.02
N ARG A 587 -16.67 -14.88 28.85
CA ARG A 587 -16.51 -15.81 29.98
C ARG A 587 -15.95 -17.17 29.55
N THR A 588 -16.27 -17.60 28.34
CA THR A 588 -15.76 -18.87 27.77
C THR A 588 -14.29 -18.84 27.40
N MET A 589 -13.67 -17.63 27.36
CA MET A 589 -12.30 -17.40 26.93
C MET A 589 -11.49 -16.73 28.04
N PRO A 590 -10.75 -17.49 28.86
CA PRO A 590 -10.09 -16.96 30.07
C PRO A 590 -9.08 -15.83 29.78
N ILE A 591 -8.38 -15.91 28.64
CA ILE A 591 -7.39 -14.89 28.25
C ILE A 591 -8.09 -13.57 27.91
N ALA A 592 -9.16 -13.61 27.10
CA ALA A 592 -9.95 -12.43 26.76
C ALA A 592 -10.55 -11.79 28.03
N CYS A 593 -11.09 -12.59 28.93
CA CYS A 593 -11.66 -12.13 30.19
C CYS A 593 -10.60 -11.43 31.05
N SER A 594 -9.42 -12.03 31.21
CA SER A 594 -8.34 -11.47 32.02
C SER A 594 -7.79 -10.13 31.45
N LEU A 595 -7.65 -10.05 30.12
CA LEU A 595 -7.25 -8.81 29.45
C LEU A 595 -8.32 -7.72 29.59
N TYR A 596 -9.59 -8.07 29.43
CA TYR A 596 -10.68 -7.13 29.63
C TYR A 596 -10.77 -6.60 31.06
N ILE A 597 -10.60 -7.49 32.05
CA ILE A 597 -10.53 -7.10 33.46
C ILE A 597 -9.39 -6.12 33.70
N GLN A 598 -8.22 -6.38 33.11
CA GLN A 598 -7.06 -5.50 33.23
C GLN A 598 -7.31 -4.12 32.59
N TYR A 599 -7.93 -4.09 31.44
CA TYR A 599 -8.37 -2.84 30.81
C TYR A 599 -9.34 -2.07 31.71
N CYS A 600 -10.38 -2.75 32.21
CA CYS A 600 -11.39 -2.11 33.08
C CYS A 600 -10.81 -1.62 34.40
N LYS A 601 -9.83 -2.32 34.99
CA LYS A 601 -9.11 -1.87 36.19
C LYS A 601 -8.42 -0.52 36.00
N GLN A 602 -7.97 -0.22 34.79
CA GLN A 602 -7.33 1.07 34.48
C GLN A 602 -8.33 2.17 34.14
N GLN A 603 -9.45 1.81 33.49
CA GLN A 603 -10.42 2.77 32.96
C GLN A 603 -11.63 2.99 33.86
N ASN A 604 -12.23 1.93 34.35
CA ASN A 604 -13.46 2.02 35.14
C ASN A 604 -13.63 0.80 36.07
N LEU A 605 -13.28 0.96 37.32
CA LEU A 605 -13.38 -0.08 38.34
C LEU A 605 -14.82 -0.56 38.60
N LYS A 606 -15.84 0.26 38.33
CA LYS A 606 -17.24 -0.14 38.51
C LYS A 606 -17.64 -1.28 37.55
N LEU A 607 -17.18 -1.23 36.32
CA LEU A 607 -17.41 -2.34 35.34
C LEU A 607 -16.76 -3.65 35.78
N VAL A 608 -15.62 -3.55 36.46
CA VAL A 608 -14.95 -4.74 37.03
C VAL A 608 -15.74 -5.32 38.21
N GLU A 609 -16.33 -4.47 39.05
CA GLU A 609 -17.21 -4.89 40.15
C GLU A 609 -18.40 -5.66 39.62
N ASP A 610 -19.10 -5.12 38.60
CA ASP A 610 -20.23 -5.76 37.93
C ASP A 610 -19.87 -7.12 37.36
N LEU A 611 -18.66 -7.24 36.76
CA LEU A 611 -18.16 -8.49 36.22
C LEU A 611 -17.89 -9.53 37.30
N TYR A 612 -17.19 -9.14 38.40
CA TYR A 612 -16.90 -10.06 39.50
C TYR A 612 -18.17 -10.47 40.25
N TYR A 613 -19.17 -9.58 40.31
CA TYR A 613 -20.50 -9.90 40.85
C TYR A 613 -21.18 -10.99 39.99
N GLN A 614 -21.12 -10.91 38.65
CA GLN A 614 -21.69 -11.92 37.77
C GLN A 614 -20.95 -13.25 37.82
N GLU A 615 -19.64 -13.23 38.16
CA GLU A 615 -18.82 -14.45 38.31
C GLU A 615 -18.90 -15.07 39.72
N ASP A 616 -19.72 -14.51 40.65
CA ASP A 616 -19.76 -14.87 42.06
C ASP A 616 -18.40 -14.78 42.79
N ASN A 617 -17.47 -13.99 42.23
CA ASN A 617 -16.16 -13.78 42.83
C ASN A 617 -16.19 -12.65 43.86
N SER A 618 -16.87 -12.91 44.99
CA SER A 618 -17.06 -11.91 46.03
C SER A 618 -15.75 -11.40 46.67
N LEU A 619 -14.65 -12.17 46.58
CA LEU A 619 -13.35 -11.71 47.08
C LEU A 619 -12.80 -10.56 46.22
N GLU A 620 -12.76 -10.74 44.92
CA GLU A 620 -12.23 -9.74 43.98
C GLU A 620 -13.18 -8.53 43.86
N GLU A 621 -14.50 -8.77 43.93
CA GLU A 621 -15.49 -7.69 44.04
C GLU A 621 -15.20 -6.78 45.27
N GLY A 622 -14.95 -7.39 46.43
CA GLY A 622 -14.57 -6.66 47.62
C GLY A 622 -13.28 -5.88 47.50
N ASN A 623 -12.25 -6.49 46.89
CA ASN A 623 -10.97 -5.86 46.60
C ASN A 623 -11.11 -4.65 45.67
N CYS A 624 -11.95 -4.75 44.63
CA CYS A 624 -12.24 -3.65 43.69
C CYS A 624 -12.94 -2.49 44.38
N LYS A 625 -13.91 -2.77 45.29
CA LYS A 625 -14.58 -1.76 46.11
C LYS A 625 -13.59 -1.01 47.00
N ILE A 626 -12.64 -1.72 47.62
CA ILE A 626 -11.55 -1.10 48.38
C ILE A 626 -10.73 -0.16 47.48
N LEU A 627 -10.27 -0.61 46.34
CA LEU A 627 -9.48 0.22 45.42
C LEU A 627 -10.26 1.46 44.94
N ARG A 628 -11.54 1.29 44.62
CA ARG A 628 -12.41 2.40 44.22
C ARG A 628 -12.63 3.39 45.38
N SER A 629 -12.67 2.93 46.66
CA SER A 629 -12.83 3.82 47.83
C SER A 629 -11.74 4.88 47.89
N TYR A 630 -10.51 4.57 47.43
CA TYR A 630 -9.41 5.55 47.41
C TYR A 630 -9.54 6.60 46.30
N THR A 631 -10.41 6.40 45.31
CA THR A 631 -10.65 7.39 44.25
C THR A 631 -11.73 8.40 44.60
N LEU A 632 -12.45 8.16 45.70
CA LEU A 632 -13.53 9.08 46.20
C LEU A 632 -12.97 10.14 47.14
N GLU A 633 -13.43 11.37 47.01
CA GLU A 633 -13.02 12.49 47.86
C GLU A 633 -13.77 12.51 49.18
N HIS A 634 -15.05 12.11 49.19
CA HIS A 634 -15.90 12.18 50.34
C HIS A 634 -15.75 10.97 51.28
N ILE A 635 -15.33 11.20 52.50
CA ILE A 635 -15.05 10.17 53.52
C ILE A 635 -16.29 9.29 53.79
N GLU A 636 -17.49 9.86 53.84
CA GLU A 636 -18.72 9.09 54.08
C GLU A 636 -19.06 8.15 52.92
N GLU A 637 -18.82 8.54 51.67
CA GLU A 637 -19.00 7.68 50.51
C GLU A 637 -17.95 6.57 50.51
N ARG A 638 -16.71 6.89 50.87
CA ARG A 638 -15.63 5.89 51.03
C ARG A 638 -15.99 4.87 52.12
N ALA A 639 -16.51 5.33 53.26
CA ALA A 639 -16.91 4.45 54.36
C ALA A 639 -18.02 3.49 53.96
N ARG A 640 -19.05 3.96 53.21
CA ARG A 640 -20.14 3.12 52.67
C ARG A 640 -19.60 2.08 51.73
N LEU A 641 -18.71 2.46 50.83
CA LEU A 641 -18.14 1.52 49.87
C LEU A 641 -17.27 0.45 50.56
N LEU A 642 -16.56 0.79 51.62
CA LEU A 642 -15.82 -0.17 52.45
C LEU A 642 -16.76 -1.09 53.24
N GLU A 643 -17.91 -0.59 53.70
CA GLU A 643 -18.96 -1.42 54.33
C GLU A 643 -19.55 -2.42 53.32
N ASP A 644 -19.76 -1.99 52.05
CA ASP A 644 -20.16 -2.87 50.95
C ASP A 644 -19.09 -3.90 50.66
N ALA A 645 -17.81 -3.54 50.67
CA ALA A 645 -16.70 -4.47 50.54
C ALA A 645 -16.65 -5.50 51.67
N THR A 646 -16.95 -5.07 52.92
CA THR A 646 -17.07 -5.96 54.09
C THR A 646 -18.16 -7.01 53.88
N ASN A 647 -19.31 -6.60 53.32
CA ASN A 647 -20.40 -7.52 52.99
C ASN A 647 -19.96 -8.58 51.92
N CYS A 648 -19.16 -8.16 50.95
CA CYS A 648 -18.58 -9.09 49.95
C CYS A 648 -17.64 -10.09 50.65
N PHE A 649 -16.80 -9.64 51.57
CA PHE A 649 -15.88 -10.54 52.29
C PHE A 649 -16.62 -11.48 53.24
N HIS A 650 -17.75 -11.08 53.81
CA HIS A 650 -18.62 -12.01 54.55
C HIS A 650 -19.19 -13.12 53.69
N ARG A 651 -19.61 -12.77 52.45
CA ARG A 651 -20.09 -13.79 51.47
C ARG A 651 -19.03 -14.83 51.14
N CYS A 652 -17.79 -14.45 51.00
CA CYS A 652 -16.67 -15.38 50.70
C CYS A 652 -16.02 -15.99 51.96
N LYS A 653 -16.56 -15.71 53.17
CA LYS A 653 -16.07 -16.22 54.49
C LYS A 653 -14.60 -15.86 54.77
N ASN A 654 -14.15 -14.69 54.35
CA ASN A 654 -12.78 -14.21 54.58
C ASN A 654 -12.77 -13.33 55.85
N ASP A 655 -12.76 -13.94 57.05
CA ASP A 655 -12.82 -13.26 58.33
C ASP A 655 -11.67 -12.28 58.56
N PHE A 656 -10.52 -12.51 57.97
CA PHE A 656 -9.38 -11.60 58.05
C PHE A 656 -9.69 -10.30 57.32
N ALA A 657 -10.12 -10.38 56.07
CA ALA A 657 -10.45 -9.21 55.27
C ALA A 657 -11.61 -8.41 55.88
N VAL A 658 -12.66 -9.10 56.33
CA VAL A 658 -13.78 -8.49 57.10
C VAL A 658 -13.26 -7.63 58.23
N LYS A 659 -12.47 -8.22 59.14
CA LYS A 659 -11.95 -7.53 60.31
C LYS A 659 -11.06 -6.33 59.97
N GLN A 660 -10.20 -6.47 58.99
CA GLN A 660 -9.31 -5.38 58.56
C GLN A 660 -10.10 -4.22 57.94
N THR A 661 -11.10 -4.53 57.11
CA THR A 661 -11.95 -3.49 56.50
C THR A 661 -12.82 -2.77 57.52
N GLU A 662 -13.41 -3.49 58.48
CA GLU A 662 -14.15 -2.90 59.62
C GLU A 662 -13.25 -1.97 60.46
N GLU A 663 -12.02 -2.44 60.78
CA GLU A 663 -11.04 -1.62 61.52
C GLU A 663 -10.67 -0.36 60.74
N GLN A 664 -10.54 -0.45 59.39
CA GLN A 664 -10.26 0.71 58.54
C GLN A 664 -11.42 1.71 58.52
N VAL A 665 -12.67 1.26 58.41
CA VAL A 665 -13.86 2.11 58.47
C VAL A 665 -13.91 2.83 59.82
N LYS A 666 -13.66 2.08 60.92
CA LYS A 666 -13.60 2.64 62.26
C LYS A 666 -12.51 3.72 62.39
N LEU A 667 -11.33 3.47 61.83
CA LEU A 667 -10.23 4.45 61.83
C LEU A 667 -10.59 5.72 61.06
N MET A 668 -11.14 5.60 59.86
CA MET A 668 -11.56 6.75 59.03
C MET A 668 -12.60 7.64 59.72
N ARG A 669 -13.59 7.01 60.38
CA ARG A 669 -14.59 7.77 61.18
C ARG A 669 -13.97 8.51 62.36
N ILE A 670 -12.95 7.94 63.00
CA ILE A 670 -12.23 8.60 64.10
C ILE A 670 -11.35 9.72 63.52
N GLN A 671 -10.67 9.49 62.43
CA GLN A 671 -9.84 10.49 61.73
C GLN A 671 -10.71 11.71 61.36
N ARG A 672 -11.91 11.48 60.83
CA ARG A 672 -12.84 12.55 60.47
C ARG A 672 -13.20 13.41 61.72
N ARG A 673 -13.50 12.76 62.83
CA ARG A 673 -13.78 13.50 64.12
C ARG A 673 -12.54 14.28 64.58
N LEU A 674 -11.35 13.70 64.40
CA LEU A 674 -10.10 14.39 64.76
C LEU A 674 -9.88 15.63 63.87
N GLU A 675 -10.23 15.54 62.59
CA GLU A 675 -10.17 16.68 61.65
C GLU A 675 -11.18 17.78 62.06
N ASP A 676 -12.41 17.39 62.37
CA ASP A 676 -13.44 18.31 62.80
C ASP A 676 -13.04 19.01 64.11
N ASP A 677 -12.38 18.29 65.07
CA ASP A 677 -11.96 18.82 66.39
C ASP A 677 -10.66 19.66 66.25
N SER A 678 -9.72 19.31 65.46
CA SER A 678 -8.38 19.92 65.43
C SER A 678 -8.13 20.86 64.22
N GLY A 679 -8.96 20.77 63.14
CA GLY A 679 -8.79 21.52 61.90
C GLY A 679 -7.56 21.08 61.07
N ARG A 680 -6.94 19.93 61.36
CA ARG A 680 -5.81 19.36 60.65
C ARG A 680 -6.20 18.10 59.90
N SER A 681 -5.54 17.82 58.79
CA SER A 681 -5.84 16.64 57.99
C SER A 681 -5.24 15.37 58.59
N TYR A 682 -6.10 14.38 58.85
CA TYR A 682 -5.74 13.03 59.26
C TYR A 682 -6.20 11.99 58.25
N ALA A 683 -6.93 12.39 57.24
CA ALA A 683 -7.40 11.51 56.19
C ALA A 683 -6.22 10.76 55.56
N ASP A 684 -6.46 9.50 55.21
CA ASP A 684 -5.49 8.59 54.56
C ASP A 684 -4.22 8.22 55.37
N LEU A 685 -4.14 8.69 56.62
CA LEU A 685 -3.05 8.24 57.46
C LEU A 685 -3.31 6.82 58.01
N SER A 686 -2.27 6.01 58.07
CA SER A 686 -2.36 4.73 58.78
C SER A 686 -2.59 4.94 60.28
N LEU A 687 -3.09 3.93 60.99
CA LEU A 687 -3.24 4.00 62.44
C LEU A 687 -1.93 4.43 63.14
N GLN A 688 -0.78 3.92 62.65
CA GLN A 688 0.51 4.28 63.17
C GLN A 688 0.87 5.75 62.89
N ALA A 689 0.60 6.26 61.70
CA ALA A 689 0.84 7.65 61.35
C ALA A 689 -0.08 8.58 62.12
N THR A 690 -1.39 8.22 62.29
CA THR A 690 -2.34 8.96 63.10
C THR A 690 -1.90 9.06 64.55
N LEU A 691 -1.47 7.94 65.15
CA LEU A 691 -0.91 7.93 66.51
C LEU A 691 0.35 8.78 66.63
N HIS A 692 1.24 8.68 65.65
CA HIS A 692 2.47 9.47 65.60
C HIS A 692 2.14 10.99 65.59
N GLN A 693 1.22 11.41 64.73
CA GLN A 693 0.78 12.80 64.62
C GLN A 693 0.18 13.29 65.95
N LEU A 694 -0.73 12.49 66.55
CA LEU A 694 -1.34 12.82 67.81
C LEU A 694 -0.35 12.91 69.03
N ILE A 695 0.73 12.11 68.98
CA ILE A 695 1.79 12.21 70.03
C ILE A 695 2.55 13.52 69.83
N LEU A 696 2.85 13.91 68.60
CA LEU A 696 3.49 15.21 68.31
C LEU A 696 2.64 16.41 68.82
N GLU A 697 1.33 16.30 68.69
CA GLU A 697 0.37 17.29 69.12
C GLU A 697 0.07 17.25 70.60
N ARG A 698 0.72 16.33 71.32
CA ARG A 698 0.53 16.11 72.81
C ARG A 698 -0.92 15.79 73.20
N ASN A 699 -1.74 15.25 72.28
CA ASN A 699 -3.12 14.86 72.51
C ASN A 699 -3.20 13.47 73.20
N SER A 700 -2.85 13.41 74.50
CA SER A 700 -2.75 12.13 75.19
C SER A 700 -4.10 11.39 75.28
N ALA A 701 -5.22 12.15 75.34
CA ALA A 701 -6.55 11.56 75.43
C ALA A 701 -6.91 10.71 74.25
N TRP A 702 -6.74 11.24 73.04
CA TRP A 702 -6.98 10.49 71.81
C TRP A 702 -5.95 9.35 71.56
N VAL A 703 -4.69 9.53 71.95
CA VAL A 703 -3.66 8.47 71.85
C VAL A 703 -4.05 7.25 72.68
N GLU A 704 -4.47 7.46 74.01
CA GLU A 704 -4.89 6.34 74.84
C GLU A 704 -6.19 5.69 74.37
N ARG A 705 -7.13 6.49 73.79
CA ARG A 705 -8.39 6.00 73.24
C ARG A 705 -8.10 5.10 72.03
N LEU A 706 -7.32 5.56 71.02
CA LEU A 706 -6.95 4.77 69.85
C LEU A 706 -6.17 3.52 70.20
N ARG A 707 -5.25 3.60 71.18
CA ARG A 707 -4.49 2.44 71.67
C ARG A 707 -5.45 1.36 72.22
N LYS A 708 -6.47 1.70 72.97
CA LYS A 708 -7.47 0.77 73.53
C LYS A 708 -8.41 0.25 72.43
N ASP A 709 -8.92 1.12 71.61
CA ASP A 709 -9.90 0.80 70.57
C ASP A 709 -9.37 -0.15 69.47
N PHE A 710 -8.07 -0.03 69.13
CA PHE A 710 -7.38 -0.86 68.16
C PHE A 710 -6.45 -1.92 68.80
N LYS A 711 -6.50 -2.05 70.14
CA LYS A 711 -5.71 -3.03 70.86
C LYS A 711 -4.22 -3.03 70.45
N VAL A 712 -3.61 -1.85 70.35
CA VAL A 712 -2.24 -1.72 69.91
C VAL A 712 -1.29 -2.41 70.93
N PRO A 713 -0.44 -3.37 70.51
CA PRO A 713 0.47 -4.06 71.39
C PRO A 713 1.43 -3.08 72.08
N ASP A 714 1.66 -3.27 73.37
CA ASP A 714 2.52 -2.41 74.19
C ASP A 714 3.89 -2.14 73.59
N LYS A 715 4.59 -3.19 73.10
CA LYS A 715 5.90 -3.04 72.47
C LYS A 715 5.85 -2.12 71.27
N ARG A 716 4.83 -2.28 70.39
CA ARG A 716 4.67 -1.47 69.17
C ARG A 716 4.34 -0.02 69.54
N PHE A 717 3.47 0.21 70.49
CA PHE A 717 3.12 1.54 71.01
C PHE A 717 4.33 2.27 71.61
N TRP A 718 5.17 1.56 72.37
CA TRP A 718 6.36 2.15 72.99
C TRP A 718 7.37 2.57 71.92
N ILE A 719 7.65 1.72 70.90
CA ILE A 719 8.53 2.08 69.76
C ILE A 719 8.02 3.30 69.03
N LEU A 720 6.69 3.36 68.75
CA LEU A 720 6.08 4.46 68.08
C LEU A 720 6.18 5.76 68.90
N LYS A 721 5.89 5.72 70.17
CA LYS A 721 5.96 6.89 71.03
C LYS A 721 7.41 7.38 71.21
N ILE A 722 8.36 6.50 71.37
CA ILE A 722 9.78 6.86 71.43
C ILE A 722 10.22 7.55 70.12
N ASN A 723 9.83 7.00 68.93
CA ASN A 723 10.16 7.59 67.62
C ASN A 723 9.47 8.96 67.41
N ALA A 724 8.21 9.09 67.80
CA ALA A 724 7.46 10.32 67.68
C ALA A 724 8.03 11.46 68.53
N LEU A 725 8.34 11.19 69.84
CA LEU A 725 8.95 12.16 70.73
C LEU A 725 10.35 12.59 70.27
N ALA A 726 11.16 11.64 69.78
CA ALA A 726 12.47 11.96 69.24
C ALA A 726 12.38 12.75 67.94
N TYR A 727 11.40 12.44 67.06
CA TYR A 727 11.14 13.20 65.83
C TYR A 727 10.71 14.65 66.10
N GLY A 728 9.89 14.84 67.10
CA GLY A 728 9.44 16.16 67.53
C GLY A 728 10.44 16.87 68.50
N GLU A 729 11.67 16.34 68.68
CA GLU A 729 12.75 16.86 69.52
C GLU A 729 12.34 17.10 70.96
N ASP A 730 11.29 16.41 71.44
CA ASP A 730 10.80 16.54 72.79
C ASP A 730 11.57 15.59 73.76
N TRP A 731 12.84 15.90 73.93
CA TRP A 731 13.79 15.11 74.74
C TRP A 731 13.42 15.05 76.23
N VAL A 732 12.78 16.09 76.71
CA VAL A 732 12.33 16.15 78.12
C VAL A 732 11.23 15.13 78.36
N GLU A 733 10.26 15.07 77.51
CA GLU A 733 9.17 14.10 77.67
C GLU A 733 9.65 12.68 77.36
N LEU A 734 10.61 12.52 76.41
CA LEU A 734 11.25 11.22 76.15
C LEU A 734 11.99 10.66 77.37
N GLU A 735 12.73 11.52 78.10
CA GLU A 735 13.38 11.14 79.39
C GLU A 735 12.36 10.82 80.40
N ARG A 736 11.32 11.62 80.62
CA ARG A 736 10.23 11.37 81.49
C ARG A 736 9.51 10.05 81.18
N PHE A 737 9.24 9.78 79.94
CA PHE A 737 8.63 8.54 79.51
C PHE A 737 9.49 7.31 79.81
N SER A 738 10.82 7.42 79.67
CA SER A 738 11.75 6.32 79.99
C SER A 738 11.77 5.94 81.45
N ARG A 739 11.32 6.87 82.36
CA ARG A 739 11.27 6.68 83.83
C ARG A 739 9.86 6.30 84.33
N SER A 740 8.80 6.50 83.55
CA SER A 740 7.42 6.32 83.93
C SER A 740 7.03 4.87 84.24
N LYS A 741 7.54 3.88 83.49
CA LYS A 741 7.34 2.43 83.72
C LYS A 741 8.54 1.67 83.14
N LYS A 742 8.74 0.41 83.56
CA LYS A 742 9.77 -0.44 82.99
C LYS A 742 9.46 -0.68 81.51
N PRO A 743 10.33 -0.23 80.54
CA PRO A 743 10.03 -0.30 79.12
C PRO A 743 9.97 -1.76 78.64
N PRO A 744 8.89 -2.20 77.95
CA PRO A 744 8.77 -3.55 77.44
C PRO A 744 9.71 -3.79 76.21
N VAL A 745 10.32 -2.71 75.72
CA VAL A 745 11.21 -2.73 74.50
C VAL A 745 12.68 -2.60 74.82
N GLY A 746 13.02 -2.50 76.13
CA GLY A 746 14.40 -2.26 76.53
C GLY A 746 14.85 -0.79 76.40
N ILE A 747 15.88 -0.41 77.19
CA ILE A 747 16.43 0.95 77.14
C ILE A 747 17.30 1.18 75.88
N GLU A 748 17.80 0.14 75.20
CA GLU A 748 18.52 0.21 73.96
C GLU A 748 17.70 0.86 72.83
N ALA A 749 16.38 0.73 72.84
CA ALA A 749 15.50 1.37 71.89
C ALA A 749 15.59 2.91 71.97
N PHE A 750 15.69 3.48 73.16
CA PHE A 750 15.86 4.92 73.34
C PHE A 750 17.21 5.40 72.83
N VAL A 751 18.28 4.67 73.11
CA VAL A 751 19.62 4.98 72.59
C VAL A 751 19.61 4.93 71.04
N ASN A 752 19.02 3.89 70.44
CA ASN A 752 18.98 3.71 68.97
C ASN A 752 18.20 4.85 68.29
N VAL A 753 17.09 5.28 68.84
CA VAL A 753 16.24 6.35 68.28
C VAL A 753 16.93 7.69 68.48
N CYS A 754 17.52 8.03 69.65
CA CYS A 754 18.29 9.26 69.84
C CYS A 754 19.44 9.37 68.85
N MET A 755 20.15 8.25 68.59
CA MET A 755 21.22 8.21 67.57
C MET A 755 20.67 8.38 66.17
N LYS A 756 19.49 7.81 65.84
CA LYS A 756 18.82 7.98 64.55
C LYS A 756 18.46 9.45 64.23
N TYR A 757 18.10 10.19 65.22
CA TYR A 757 17.78 11.62 65.07
C TYR A 757 18.95 12.55 65.48
N GLY A 758 20.18 12.03 65.57
CA GLY A 758 21.42 12.79 65.71
C GLY A 758 21.70 13.37 67.12
N ASN A 759 20.90 13.08 68.13
CA ASN A 759 21.13 13.61 69.46
C ASN A 759 21.94 12.65 70.34
N ARG A 760 23.26 12.78 70.21
CA ARG A 760 24.25 11.97 70.93
C ARG A 760 24.22 12.26 72.44
N LEU A 761 24.03 13.52 72.84
CA LEU A 761 24.03 13.91 74.23
C LEU A 761 22.86 13.26 75.00
N GLU A 762 21.70 13.24 74.35
CA GLU A 762 20.54 12.56 74.94
C GLU A 762 20.74 11.05 75.05
N ALA A 763 21.29 10.45 73.98
CA ALA A 763 21.59 9.01 73.95
C ALA A 763 22.50 8.57 75.10
N MET A 764 23.46 9.44 75.57
CA MET A 764 24.36 9.17 76.64
C MET A 764 23.66 9.00 77.99
N LYS A 765 22.56 9.71 78.20
CA LYS A 765 21.77 9.64 79.49
C LYS A 765 21.20 8.23 79.73
N TYR A 766 20.90 7.49 78.66
CA TYR A 766 20.28 6.16 78.70
C TYR A 766 21.30 5.02 78.86
N LEU A 767 22.56 5.23 78.53
CA LEU A 767 23.59 4.19 78.54
C LEU A 767 23.78 3.50 79.85
N SER A 768 23.67 4.21 80.96
CA SER A 768 23.77 3.65 82.31
C SER A 768 22.66 2.66 82.68
N ARG A 769 21.56 2.70 81.99
CA ARG A 769 20.35 1.88 82.18
C ARG A 769 20.18 0.76 81.16
N VAL A 770 21.03 0.66 80.20
CA VAL A 770 21.02 -0.39 79.18
C VAL A 770 21.44 -1.73 79.77
N ALA A 771 20.77 -2.81 79.40
CA ALA A 771 21.11 -4.16 79.81
C ALA A 771 22.55 -4.55 79.42
N PRO A 772 23.25 -5.27 80.28
CA PRO A 772 24.66 -5.58 80.06
C PRO A 772 24.96 -6.17 78.67
N ASP A 773 24.11 -7.07 78.17
CA ASP A 773 24.24 -7.74 76.88
C ASP A 773 24.21 -6.81 75.70
N GLN A 774 23.56 -5.66 75.80
CA GLN A 774 23.42 -4.67 74.68
C GLN A 774 24.24 -3.41 74.92
N LYS A 775 24.84 -3.29 76.15
CA LYS A 775 25.57 -2.09 76.60
C LYS A 775 26.75 -1.76 75.69
N VAL A 776 27.55 -2.78 75.35
CA VAL A 776 28.69 -2.60 74.48
C VAL A 776 28.26 -2.08 73.11
N ARG A 777 27.24 -2.66 72.51
CA ARG A 777 26.74 -2.27 71.18
C ARG A 777 26.18 -0.85 71.17
N CYS A 778 25.50 -0.44 72.26
CA CYS A 778 24.97 0.91 72.42
C CYS A 778 26.10 1.95 72.60
N LEU A 779 27.13 1.63 73.37
CA LEU A 779 28.32 2.47 73.56
C LEU A 779 29.07 2.68 72.25
N VAL A 780 29.22 1.62 71.40
CA VAL A 780 29.84 1.72 70.08
C VAL A 780 29.04 2.61 69.14
N LYS A 781 27.71 2.49 69.13
CA LYS A 781 26.83 3.33 68.34
C LYS A 781 26.91 4.82 68.69
N VAL A 782 27.07 5.12 69.97
CA VAL A 782 27.23 6.49 70.54
C VAL A 782 28.63 7.03 70.30
N GLY A 783 29.58 6.17 69.90
CA GLY A 783 30.95 6.53 69.60
C GLY A 783 31.85 6.59 70.89
N MET A 784 31.46 5.96 71.99
CA MET A 784 32.21 5.86 73.24
C MET A 784 32.99 4.55 73.26
N PHE A 785 34.02 4.48 72.42
CA PHE A 785 34.78 3.23 72.15
C PHE A 785 35.60 2.76 73.36
N LYS A 786 36.14 3.67 74.18
CA LYS A 786 36.91 3.30 75.42
C LYS A 786 35.98 2.62 76.42
N GLU A 787 34.89 3.26 76.76
CA GLU A 787 33.92 2.74 77.72
C GLU A 787 33.26 1.46 77.17
N ALA A 788 33.13 1.33 75.82
CA ALA A 788 32.64 0.11 75.23
C ALA A 788 33.64 -1.04 75.39
N ALA A 789 34.92 -0.74 75.25
CA ALA A 789 36.00 -1.73 75.55
C ALA A 789 36.05 -2.10 76.98
N ASP A 790 35.98 -1.14 77.94
CA ASP A 790 35.91 -1.39 79.40
C ASP A 790 34.74 -2.29 79.79
N ALA A 791 33.53 -1.98 79.23
CA ALA A 791 32.33 -2.76 79.45
C ALA A 791 32.43 -4.21 78.88
N ALA A 792 33.11 -4.40 77.71
CA ALA A 792 33.36 -5.70 77.13
C ALA A 792 34.34 -6.51 78.04
N ILE A 793 35.34 -5.85 78.62
CA ILE A 793 36.26 -6.45 79.56
C ILE A 793 35.59 -6.86 80.88
N GLU A 794 34.77 -5.98 81.43
CA GLU A 794 33.98 -6.30 82.66
C GLU A 794 33.05 -7.51 82.40
N ALA A 795 32.40 -7.55 81.23
CA ALA A 795 31.50 -8.65 80.83
C ALA A 795 32.25 -9.94 80.46
N LYS A 796 33.63 -9.91 80.42
CA LYS A 796 34.49 -11.02 79.95
C LYS A 796 34.03 -11.61 78.62
N ASN A 797 33.53 -10.77 77.65
CA ASN A 797 33.04 -11.19 76.35
C ASN A 797 34.03 -10.80 75.29
N GLU A 798 34.72 -11.80 74.69
CA GLU A 798 35.71 -11.59 73.67
C GLU A 798 35.10 -11.17 72.33
N ASP A 799 33.89 -11.67 71.98
CA ASP A 799 33.16 -11.32 70.77
C ASP A 799 32.73 -9.84 70.78
N ASP A 800 32.24 -9.34 71.90
CA ASP A 800 31.87 -7.93 71.99
C ASP A 800 33.07 -7.01 71.97
N PHE A 801 34.26 -7.47 72.54
CA PHE A 801 35.51 -6.73 72.36
C PHE A 801 36.00 -6.71 70.92
N GLY A 802 35.90 -7.85 70.20
CA GLY A 802 36.14 -7.91 68.76
C GLY A 802 35.24 -7.02 67.92
N TYR A 803 33.97 -6.93 68.33
CA TYR A 803 33.00 -6.00 67.69
C TYR A 803 33.40 -4.53 67.86
N VAL A 804 33.86 -4.13 69.06
CA VAL A 804 34.35 -2.75 69.29
C VAL A 804 35.52 -2.44 68.38
N LEU A 805 36.50 -3.36 68.25
CA LEU A 805 37.67 -3.21 67.41
C LEU A 805 37.27 -3.11 65.90
N SER A 806 36.28 -3.89 65.44
CA SER A 806 35.83 -3.91 64.04
C SER A 806 35.15 -2.61 63.63
N ARG A 807 34.61 -1.87 64.58
CA ARG A 807 33.88 -0.57 64.35
C ARG A 807 34.73 0.68 64.56
N LEU A 808 35.92 0.54 65.08
CA LEU A 808 36.93 1.61 65.15
C LEU A 808 37.38 1.93 63.72
N GLY A 809 36.96 3.09 63.21
CA GLY A 809 37.37 3.58 61.89
C GLY A 809 38.88 3.98 61.88
N HIS A 810 39.47 4.20 60.69
CA HIS A 810 40.86 4.59 60.54
C HIS A 810 41.20 6.01 61.13
N ALA A 811 40.21 6.77 61.60
CA ALA A 811 40.40 8.14 62.05
C ALA A 811 41.01 8.33 63.46
N ASP A 812 40.87 7.36 64.37
CA ASP A 812 41.36 7.44 65.77
C ASP A 812 42.43 6.37 66.11
N ARG A 813 43.59 6.46 65.44
CA ARG A 813 44.71 5.51 65.64
C ARG A 813 45.16 5.46 67.12
N GLN A 814 45.18 6.62 67.83
CA GLN A 814 45.57 6.67 69.24
C GLN A 814 44.60 5.91 70.14
N VAL A 815 43.29 6.05 69.94
CA VAL A 815 42.25 5.35 70.64
C VAL A 815 42.27 3.83 70.32
N ALA A 816 42.54 3.52 69.06
CA ALA A 816 42.65 2.11 68.63
C ALA A 816 43.85 1.39 69.30
N ASP A 817 44.98 2.06 69.37
CA ASP A 817 46.17 1.49 70.06
C ASP A 817 46.02 1.36 71.57
N GLN A 818 45.29 2.31 72.18
CA GLN A 818 44.95 2.20 73.59
C GLN A 818 44.01 1.02 73.85
N ILE A 819 42.95 0.85 73.00
CA ILE A 819 42.02 -0.29 73.19
C ILE A 819 42.72 -1.61 72.85
N ARG A 820 43.66 -1.70 71.88
CA ARG A 820 44.46 -2.87 71.63
C ARG A 820 45.34 -3.22 72.78
N ALA A 821 45.94 -2.25 73.47
CA ALA A 821 46.73 -2.47 74.70
C ALA A 821 45.91 -3.06 75.87
N MET A 822 44.59 -2.65 75.96
CA MET A 822 43.66 -3.21 76.95
C MET A 822 43.32 -4.66 76.73
N ARG A 823 43.55 -5.23 75.51
CA ARG A 823 43.32 -6.64 75.23
C ARG A 823 44.15 -7.57 76.10
N GLY A 824 45.36 -7.13 76.52
CA GLY A 824 46.17 -7.87 77.45
C GLY A 824 45.56 -8.13 78.84
N GLN A 825 44.60 -7.31 79.27
CA GLN A 825 43.91 -7.47 80.52
C GLN A 825 42.81 -8.55 80.51
N LEU A 826 42.28 -8.90 79.31
CA LEU A 826 41.28 -9.97 79.13
C LEU A 826 41.93 -11.36 79.36
N GLY A 827 43.24 -11.51 79.07
CA GLY A 827 43.95 -12.76 79.23
C GLY A 827 44.62 -12.97 80.60
N ALA A 828 44.79 -11.92 81.37
CA ALA A 828 45.56 -11.96 82.65
C ALA A 828 44.73 -12.32 83.88
N LYS A 829 43.43 -12.61 83.76
CA LYS A 829 42.55 -13.07 84.88
C LYS A 829 41.85 -14.39 84.50
N ARG A 830 42.54 -15.38 84.11
CA ARG A 830 42.09 -16.76 84.14
C ARG A 830 42.66 -17.44 85.36
#